data_4bd47965d7780c8cfb8a2acf402bee98
#
_entry.id   4bd47965d7780c8cfb8a2acf402bee98
#
_cell.length_a   1.000
_cell.length_b   1.000
_cell.length_c   1.000
_cell.angle_alpha   90.00
_cell.angle_beta   90.00
_cell.angle_gamma   90.00
#
_symmetry.space_group_name_H-M   'P 1'
#
loop_
_entity.id
_entity.type
_entity.pdbx_description
1 polymer ?
#
loop_
_entity_poly.entity_id
_entity_poly.type
_entity_poly.pdbx_seq_one_letter_code
_entity_poly.pdbx_strand_id
1 'polypeptide(L)'
;MNGWMGNLLRVNLTTKTSSIESSEKYFKYIGGKGMANRIMYDEVPVGTDPAAPENKIVFAVGPNTGSSAPCSGRITISSLSPFTKYNAIVDAHMGGDTAVRMKNCGFDAMIIEGASDAPVYIYVNDDKIEIRDASHVWGKTTSDTTAILTKETDPSSNVVSIGPAGEALLNLSCVMTGIGHCGGGGLGKVFGSKKLKAVVFNGTKGTEIADPERVVALNKYVIGDLMGSNNNHVVPTVPQSWAEYDNKSTRWTGHPGMTWGAAEGGPIDTGESAPGQPTLIGYRCQKAVFDHGAIAEKYTVKMTGCAMCPIRCYGSVFIPQMEKATGVVGSHANTCGAQNGFNLSALMTKFNDVEEEGDGKLIGSVYGAILSDDLGLWENYGELPATLKYFMKDDYKLMKQILTEEEFNAIDWSKRDNGDLTFMNDIAKCLLDPNHSMHNLTMGAYYIAEKYHDILGDEYLHSQAIGLWGPIGAKRHHGNECDAQVGQLTNIIYNRDGMCHTIVNITGSGLPYAIQKTIVEDLFGEGCLDAPKDYTPMNESKARFAKFGIMRQVLHDSFTLCNWVWPMTFSPRKERGYKGDLSVEAQYMSAITGQEWSEEELDHAVERCIQLHRAMTVMSAGTTDMRNNHDVISNFIFDMDPDKQPFTPGTVKLEREDWQKALTMFYQQFGWDPTTGAPTRETLEKFDLKDVADDLEALNLLP
;
A
#
# COMPACT_ATOMS: atom_id res chain seq x y z
N MET A 1 5.58 -19.85 -22.33
CA MET A 1 4.39 -18.99 -22.48
C MET A 1 4.86 -17.56 -22.25
N ASN A 2 4.56 -16.66 -23.16
CA ASN A 2 5.11 -15.30 -23.09
C ASN A 2 4.51 -14.52 -21.91
N GLY A 3 5.26 -13.58 -21.38
CA GLY A 3 4.90 -12.77 -20.24
C GLY A 3 5.17 -13.44 -18.88
N TRP A 4 5.02 -14.74 -18.76
CA TRP A 4 5.39 -15.53 -17.57
C TRP A 4 6.72 -16.26 -17.80
N MET A 5 7.42 -16.56 -16.69
CA MET A 5 8.66 -17.34 -16.71
C MET A 5 8.37 -18.86 -16.68
N GLY A 6 7.17 -19.25 -16.28
CA GLY A 6 6.76 -20.65 -16.18
C GLY A 6 7.26 -21.38 -14.92
N ASN A 7 7.98 -20.68 -14.05
CA ASN A 7 8.64 -21.26 -12.87
C ASN A 7 8.21 -20.58 -11.56
N LEU A 8 8.09 -21.40 -10.53
CA LEU A 8 7.88 -21.02 -9.14
C LEU A 8 9.06 -21.56 -8.32
N LEU A 9 9.67 -20.70 -7.50
CA LEU A 9 10.74 -21.06 -6.59
C LEU A 9 10.14 -21.38 -5.21
N ARG A 10 10.45 -22.56 -4.67
CA ARG A 10 10.16 -22.92 -3.28
C ARG A 10 11.45 -22.96 -2.46
N VAL A 11 11.45 -22.31 -1.29
CA VAL A 11 12.56 -22.32 -0.35
C VAL A 11 12.06 -22.72 1.02
N ASN A 12 12.60 -23.80 1.57
CA ASN A 12 12.27 -24.27 2.91
C ASN A 12 13.41 -23.94 3.87
N LEU A 13 13.13 -23.07 4.84
CA LEU A 13 14.13 -22.57 5.79
C LEU A 13 14.50 -23.61 6.87
N THR A 14 13.57 -24.52 7.20
CA THR A 14 13.82 -25.58 8.19
C THR A 14 14.76 -26.63 7.66
N THR A 15 14.51 -27.11 6.44
CA THR A 15 15.34 -28.15 5.81
C THR A 15 16.53 -27.56 5.05
N LYS A 16 16.56 -26.24 4.87
CA LYS A 16 17.58 -25.51 4.08
C LYS A 16 17.68 -26.02 2.63
N THR A 17 16.53 -26.28 2.02
CA THR A 17 16.41 -26.79 0.65
C THR A 17 15.64 -25.82 -0.24
N SER A 18 15.84 -25.94 -1.55
CA SER A 18 15.05 -25.23 -2.56
C SER A 18 14.66 -26.18 -3.69
N SER A 19 13.52 -25.89 -4.34
CA SER A 19 13.06 -26.57 -5.55
C SER A 19 12.41 -25.58 -6.52
N ILE A 20 12.40 -25.96 -7.79
CA ILE A 20 11.73 -25.21 -8.86
C ILE A 20 10.56 -26.06 -9.34
N GLU A 21 9.40 -25.42 -9.43
CA GLU A 21 8.12 -26.02 -9.82
C GLU A 21 7.50 -25.24 -10.97
N SER A 22 6.54 -25.82 -11.70
CA SER A 22 5.79 -25.07 -12.72
C SER A 22 4.81 -24.11 -12.07
N SER A 23 4.75 -22.86 -12.58
CA SER A 23 3.77 -21.84 -12.19
C SER A 23 2.52 -21.85 -13.05
N GLU A 24 2.45 -22.68 -14.12
CA GLU A 24 1.39 -22.63 -15.13
C GLU A 24 -0.03 -22.77 -14.57
N LYS A 25 -0.25 -23.62 -13.57
CA LYS A 25 -1.58 -23.82 -12.97
C LYS A 25 -2.16 -22.53 -12.35
N TYR A 26 -1.32 -21.54 -12.08
CA TYR A 26 -1.70 -20.28 -11.49
C TYR A 26 -1.95 -19.14 -12.50
N PHE A 27 -1.66 -19.33 -13.79
CA PHE A 27 -1.79 -18.27 -14.80
C PHE A 27 -3.23 -17.77 -14.98
N LYS A 28 -4.22 -18.61 -14.69
CA LYS A 28 -5.64 -18.20 -14.69
C LYS A 28 -5.98 -17.16 -13.61
N TYR A 29 -5.07 -16.93 -12.65
CA TYR A 29 -5.13 -15.88 -11.63
C TYR A 29 -4.25 -14.67 -11.99
N ILE A 30 -3.83 -14.53 -13.25
CA ILE A 30 -3.00 -13.48 -13.83
C ILE A 30 -1.56 -13.50 -13.27
N GLY A 31 -1.36 -13.15 -12.02
CA GLY A 31 -0.07 -12.99 -11.34
C GLY A 31 -0.25 -12.30 -10.00
N GLY A 32 0.79 -11.67 -9.48
CA GLY A 32 0.76 -10.83 -8.29
C GLY A 32 -0.18 -11.33 -7.20
N LYS A 33 -1.15 -10.51 -6.81
CA LYS A 33 -2.15 -10.83 -5.78
C LYS A 33 -2.95 -12.09 -6.08
N GLY A 34 -3.45 -12.24 -7.30
CA GLY A 34 -4.30 -13.39 -7.63
C GLY A 34 -3.53 -14.71 -7.51
N MET A 35 -2.32 -14.78 -8.06
CA MET A 35 -1.44 -15.94 -7.97
C MET A 35 -1.02 -16.22 -6.52
N ALA A 36 -0.58 -15.20 -5.79
CA ALA A 36 -0.15 -15.36 -4.40
C ALA A 36 -1.27 -15.84 -3.49
N ASN A 37 -2.49 -15.29 -3.64
CA ASN A 37 -3.64 -15.71 -2.86
C ASN A 37 -4.04 -17.15 -3.17
N ARG A 38 -3.97 -17.59 -4.44
CA ARG A 38 -4.25 -18.98 -4.79
C ARG A 38 -3.20 -19.95 -4.19
N ILE A 39 -1.92 -19.57 -4.21
CA ILE A 39 -0.86 -20.36 -3.56
C ILE A 39 -1.11 -20.45 -2.05
N MET A 40 -1.44 -19.35 -1.39
CA MET A 40 -1.75 -19.34 0.03
C MET A 40 -2.96 -20.19 0.35
N TYR A 41 -4.01 -20.13 -0.45
CA TYR A 41 -5.21 -20.96 -0.31
C TYR A 41 -4.88 -22.47 -0.42
N ASP A 42 -4.10 -22.83 -1.44
CA ASP A 42 -3.75 -24.23 -1.70
C ASP A 42 -2.90 -24.85 -0.59
N GLU A 43 -2.10 -24.04 0.13
CA GLU A 43 -0.98 -24.55 0.91
C GLU A 43 -0.96 -24.17 2.38
N VAL A 44 -1.77 -23.21 2.82
CA VAL A 44 -1.79 -22.77 4.22
C VAL A 44 -3.13 -23.15 4.87
N PRO A 45 -3.12 -24.05 5.86
CA PRO A 45 -4.34 -24.47 6.53
C PRO A 45 -5.07 -23.32 7.22
N VAL A 46 -6.40 -23.35 7.18
CA VAL A 46 -7.24 -22.41 7.92
C VAL A 46 -6.90 -22.45 9.41
N GLY A 47 -6.77 -21.29 10.04
CA GLY A 47 -6.46 -21.17 11.47
C GLY A 47 -4.95 -21.26 11.80
N THR A 48 -4.08 -21.31 10.80
CA THR A 48 -2.63 -21.23 11.02
C THR A 48 -2.25 -19.92 11.70
N ASP A 49 -1.39 -19.99 12.72
CA ASP A 49 -0.83 -18.80 13.36
C ASP A 49 0.13 -18.08 12.38
N PRO A 50 0.02 -16.76 12.19
CA PRO A 50 0.91 -16.02 11.30
C PRO A 50 2.40 -16.13 11.62
N ALA A 51 2.77 -16.37 12.88
CA ALA A 51 4.15 -16.54 13.31
C ALA A 51 4.63 -18.02 13.24
N ALA A 52 3.74 -18.97 12.96
CA ALA A 52 4.08 -20.39 12.88
C ALA A 52 4.94 -20.71 11.64
N PRO A 53 5.80 -21.73 11.70
CA PRO A 53 6.57 -22.21 10.54
C PRO A 53 5.71 -22.61 9.35
N GLU A 54 4.48 -23.09 9.58
CA GLU A 54 3.48 -23.52 8.60
C GLU A 54 2.95 -22.35 7.76
N ASN A 55 2.91 -21.15 8.32
CA ASN A 55 2.59 -19.95 7.53
C ASN A 55 3.65 -19.74 6.46
N LYS A 56 3.26 -19.22 5.33
CA LYS A 56 4.14 -18.97 4.17
C LYS A 56 4.26 -17.49 3.85
N ILE A 57 5.36 -17.15 3.19
CA ILE A 57 5.55 -15.85 2.56
C ILE A 57 5.60 -16.12 1.06
N VAL A 58 4.71 -15.48 0.30
CA VAL A 58 4.64 -15.64 -1.15
C VAL A 58 4.93 -14.32 -1.82
N PHE A 59 6.04 -14.26 -2.54
CA PHE A 59 6.32 -13.18 -3.51
C PHE A 59 5.72 -13.59 -4.85
N ALA A 60 5.04 -12.68 -5.53
CA ALA A 60 4.51 -12.95 -6.86
C ALA A 60 4.55 -11.69 -7.75
N VAL A 61 4.82 -11.91 -9.04
CA VAL A 61 4.80 -10.90 -10.10
C VAL A 61 3.81 -11.29 -11.19
N GLY A 62 3.51 -10.35 -12.06
CA GLY A 62 2.58 -10.56 -13.17
C GLY A 62 3.27 -10.73 -14.52
N PRO A 63 2.50 -11.04 -15.58
CA PRO A 63 3.04 -11.14 -16.93
C PRO A 63 3.59 -9.82 -17.45
N ASN A 64 3.10 -8.71 -16.93
CA ASN A 64 3.53 -7.36 -17.32
C ASN A 64 4.90 -6.96 -16.73
N THR A 65 5.36 -7.64 -15.69
CA THR A 65 6.67 -7.36 -15.07
C THR A 65 7.79 -7.65 -16.07
N GLY A 66 8.66 -6.67 -16.29
CA GLY A 66 9.77 -6.77 -17.25
C GLY A 66 9.39 -6.45 -18.71
N SER A 67 8.14 -6.09 -19.01
CA SER A 67 7.64 -5.82 -20.36
C SER A 67 7.93 -4.42 -20.90
N SER A 68 8.53 -3.53 -20.16
CA SER A 68 8.66 -2.10 -20.46
C SER A 68 7.36 -1.27 -20.39
N ALA A 69 6.21 -1.84 -20.09
CA ALA A 69 4.99 -1.07 -19.90
C ALA A 69 5.13 -0.06 -18.75
N PRO A 70 4.56 1.16 -18.87
CA PRO A 70 4.73 2.19 -17.86
C PRO A 70 4.21 1.77 -16.49
N CYS A 71 4.98 2.04 -15.44
CA CYS A 71 4.60 1.80 -14.04
C CYS A 71 4.34 0.34 -13.67
N SER A 72 5.01 -0.63 -14.33
CA SER A 72 4.87 -2.08 -14.13
C SER A 72 5.88 -2.69 -13.12
N GLY A 73 6.42 -1.90 -12.23
CA GLY A 73 7.46 -2.32 -11.28
C GLY A 73 6.94 -2.77 -9.91
N ARG A 74 5.66 -3.17 -9.77
CA ARG A 74 5.10 -3.64 -8.50
C ARG A 74 5.34 -5.14 -8.30
N ILE A 75 5.49 -5.54 -7.02
CA ILE A 75 5.52 -6.94 -6.59
C ILE A 75 4.54 -7.12 -5.45
N THR A 76 3.82 -8.23 -5.46
CA THR A 76 2.98 -8.63 -4.34
C THR A 76 3.77 -9.51 -3.37
N ILE A 77 3.60 -9.26 -2.08
CA ILE A 77 4.03 -10.17 -1.00
C ILE A 77 2.78 -10.51 -0.20
N SER A 78 2.41 -11.79 -0.16
CA SER A 78 1.24 -12.29 0.59
C SER A 78 1.66 -13.22 1.71
N SER A 79 0.93 -13.16 2.83
CA SER A 79 1.08 -14.03 3.99
C SER A 79 -0.17 -13.94 4.87
N LEU A 80 -0.32 -14.81 5.87
CA LEU A 80 -1.24 -14.53 6.97
C LEU A 80 -0.66 -13.41 7.83
N SER A 81 -1.52 -12.52 8.28
CA SER A 81 -1.12 -11.30 8.98
C SER A 81 -1.36 -11.38 10.49
N PRO A 82 -0.33 -11.12 11.30
CA PRO A 82 -0.50 -10.99 12.74
C PRO A 82 -1.21 -9.69 13.15
N PHE A 83 -1.44 -8.79 12.20
CA PHE A 83 -2.05 -7.49 12.42
C PHE A 83 -3.58 -7.53 12.28
N THR A 84 -4.13 -8.47 11.50
CA THR A 84 -5.58 -8.59 11.29
C THR A 84 -6.26 -9.33 12.44
N LYS A 85 -7.50 -8.97 12.73
CA LYS A 85 -8.30 -9.56 13.82
C LYS A 85 -8.46 -11.08 13.70
N TYR A 86 -8.47 -11.61 12.48
CA TYR A 86 -8.73 -13.05 12.22
C TYR A 86 -7.50 -13.80 11.70
N ASN A 87 -6.31 -13.22 11.83
CA ASN A 87 -5.13 -13.74 11.14
C ASN A 87 -5.37 -13.96 9.64
N ALA A 88 -6.16 -13.07 9.03
CA ALA A 88 -6.53 -13.18 7.64
C ALA A 88 -5.32 -12.97 6.72
N ILE A 89 -5.46 -13.42 5.47
CA ILE A 89 -4.45 -13.14 4.46
C ILE A 89 -4.30 -11.64 4.25
N VAL A 90 -3.06 -11.18 4.19
CA VAL A 90 -2.69 -9.83 3.77
C VAL A 90 -1.86 -9.88 2.52
N ASP A 91 -1.98 -8.87 1.69
CA ASP A 91 -1.11 -8.63 0.56
C ASP A 91 -0.53 -7.22 0.62
N ALA A 92 0.76 -7.09 0.37
CA ALA A 92 1.44 -5.81 0.24
C ALA A 92 2.01 -5.67 -1.18
N HIS A 93 1.93 -4.46 -1.74
CA HIS A 93 2.33 -4.18 -3.12
C HIS A 93 3.48 -3.17 -3.12
N MET A 94 4.71 -3.70 -3.08
CA MET A 94 5.91 -2.89 -3.10
C MET A 94 6.25 -2.39 -4.50
N GLY A 95 6.76 -1.19 -4.59
CA GLY A 95 7.43 -0.67 -5.78
C GLY A 95 8.93 -0.97 -5.78
N GLY A 96 9.68 -0.18 -6.53
CA GLY A 96 11.11 -0.34 -6.68
C GLY A 96 11.47 -1.27 -7.84
N ASP A 97 12.58 -1.98 -7.69
CA ASP A 97 13.14 -2.86 -8.72
C ASP A 97 12.94 -4.35 -8.40
N THR A 98 12.42 -4.68 -7.22
CA THR A 98 12.32 -6.06 -6.73
C THR A 98 11.56 -6.97 -7.69
N ALA A 99 10.44 -6.48 -8.24
CA ALA A 99 9.62 -7.24 -9.19
C ALA A 99 10.45 -7.69 -10.40
N VAL A 100 11.13 -6.76 -11.04
CA VAL A 100 11.93 -7.03 -12.23
C VAL A 100 13.13 -7.91 -11.88
N ARG A 101 13.77 -7.69 -10.74
CA ARG A 101 14.91 -8.50 -10.30
C ARG A 101 14.53 -9.95 -10.01
N MET A 102 13.40 -10.18 -9.35
CA MET A 102 12.88 -11.54 -9.17
C MET A 102 12.52 -12.20 -10.51
N LYS A 103 11.85 -11.46 -11.39
CA LYS A 103 11.53 -11.95 -12.75
C LYS A 103 12.78 -12.31 -13.52
N ASN A 104 13.83 -11.48 -13.44
CA ASN A 104 15.12 -11.74 -14.08
C ASN A 104 15.85 -12.96 -13.51
N CYS A 105 15.53 -13.41 -12.30
CA CYS A 105 15.99 -14.71 -11.80
C CYS A 105 15.24 -15.89 -12.46
N GLY A 106 14.16 -15.64 -13.18
CA GLY A 106 13.40 -16.66 -13.89
C GLY A 106 12.16 -17.17 -13.19
N PHE A 107 11.58 -16.40 -12.24
CA PHE A 107 10.46 -16.84 -11.42
C PHE A 107 9.26 -15.90 -11.51
N ASP A 108 8.06 -16.48 -11.57
CA ASP A 108 6.78 -15.77 -11.45
C ASP A 108 6.34 -15.63 -10.00
N ALA A 109 6.73 -16.61 -9.16
CA ALA A 109 6.48 -16.56 -7.73
C ALA A 109 7.62 -17.23 -6.95
N MET A 110 7.74 -16.86 -5.67
CA MET A 110 8.64 -17.48 -4.70
C MET A 110 7.86 -17.76 -3.42
N ILE A 111 7.90 -19.01 -2.97
CA ILE A 111 7.29 -19.46 -1.73
C ILE A 111 8.40 -19.70 -0.70
N ILE A 112 8.29 -19.06 0.45
CA ILE A 112 9.18 -19.26 1.59
C ILE A 112 8.38 -19.93 2.70
N GLU A 113 8.83 -21.09 3.15
CA GLU A 113 8.18 -21.93 4.16
C GLU A 113 9.15 -22.38 5.25
N GLY A 114 8.59 -22.89 6.35
CA GLY A 114 9.40 -23.27 7.50
C GLY A 114 9.96 -22.07 8.27
N ALA A 115 10.90 -22.34 9.17
CA ALA A 115 11.63 -21.34 9.94
C ALA A 115 13.06 -21.83 10.18
N SER A 116 14.03 -20.91 10.20
CA SER A 116 15.42 -21.21 10.52
C SER A 116 15.67 -21.11 12.03
N ASP A 117 16.62 -21.89 12.52
CA ASP A 117 17.07 -21.84 13.92
C ASP A 117 17.92 -20.58 14.22
N ALA A 118 18.59 -20.06 13.21
CA ALA A 118 19.47 -18.88 13.30
C ALA A 118 19.13 -17.87 12.19
N PRO A 119 19.54 -16.60 12.32
CA PRO A 119 19.33 -15.60 11.29
C PRO A 119 19.91 -16.01 9.93
N VAL A 120 19.08 -15.94 8.89
CA VAL A 120 19.48 -16.25 7.52
C VAL A 120 19.00 -15.20 6.53
N TYR A 121 19.64 -15.15 5.36
CA TYR A 121 19.10 -14.51 4.18
C TYR A 121 19.11 -15.45 2.98
N ILE A 122 18.19 -15.26 2.05
CA ILE A 122 18.11 -16.02 0.81
C ILE A 122 18.78 -15.22 -0.30
N TYR A 123 19.74 -15.82 -1.00
CA TYR A 123 20.34 -15.26 -2.19
C TYR A 123 19.90 -16.03 -3.42
N VAL A 124 19.25 -15.34 -4.35
CA VAL A 124 18.74 -15.89 -5.62
C VAL A 124 19.49 -15.21 -6.76
N ASN A 125 20.30 -15.98 -7.47
CA ASN A 125 21.07 -15.54 -8.63
C ASN A 125 20.83 -16.50 -9.78
N ASP A 126 19.84 -16.19 -10.62
CA ASP A 126 19.29 -17.10 -11.62
C ASP A 126 18.89 -18.46 -10.98
N ASP A 127 19.52 -19.56 -11.41
CA ASP A 127 19.25 -20.90 -10.89
C ASP A 127 20.06 -21.24 -9.63
N LYS A 128 20.92 -20.33 -9.18
CA LYS A 128 21.70 -20.51 -7.95
C LYS A 128 20.95 -19.92 -6.77
N ILE A 129 20.40 -20.79 -5.93
CA ILE A 129 19.65 -20.42 -4.75
C ILE A 129 20.45 -20.87 -3.50
N GLU A 130 20.73 -19.92 -2.61
CA GLU A 130 21.51 -20.16 -1.40
C GLU A 130 20.82 -19.57 -0.17
N ILE A 131 20.77 -20.33 0.92
CA ILE A 131 20.40 -19.85 2.24
C ILE A 131 21.70 -19.60 3.00
N ARG A 132 21.96 -18.33 3.32
CA ARG A 132 23.22 -17.86 3.90
C ARG A 132 23.02 -17.35 5.32
N ASP A 133 24.06 -17.42 6.13
CA ASP A 133 24.06 -16.82 7.47
C ASP A 133 23.86 -15.29 7.41
N ALA A 134 22.96 -14.78 8.27
CA ALA A 134 22.67 -13.36 8.40
C ALA A 134 22.98 -12.82 9.80
N SER A 135 23.71 -13.57 10.64
CA SER A 135 24.01 -13.14 12.01
C SER A 135 24.74 -11.81 12.09
N HIS A 136 25.57 -11.52 11.09
CA HIS A 136 26.35 -10.27 10.99
C HIS A 136 25.52 -9.03 10.61
N VAL A 137 24.32 -9.23 10.07
CA VAL A 137 23.36 -8.16 9.70
C VAL A 137 22.11 -8.16 10.57
N TRP A 138 21.95 -9.14 11.47
CA TRP A 138 20.87 -9.13 12.45
C TRP A 138 21.05 -8.00 13.44
N GLY A 139 19.98 -7.26 13.75
CA GLY A 139 20.02 -6.03 14.56
C GLY A 139 20.38 -4.76 13.78
N LYS A 140 20.75 -4.87 12.49
CA LYS A 140 21.07 -3.71 11.66
C LYS A 140 19.82 -3.14 10.99
N THR A 141 19.88 -1.85 10.66
CA THR A 141 18.85 -1.15 9.88
C THR A 141 18.67 -1.77 8.49
N THR A 142 17.56 -1.44 7.82
CA THR A 142 17.34 -1.88 6.44
C THR A 142 18.35 -1.31 5.47
N SER A 143 18.75 -0.04 5.66
CA SER A 143 19.78 0.63 4.86
C SER A 143 21.15 -0.02 5.03
N ASP A 144 21.59 -0.26 6.27
CA ASP A 144 22.86 -0.95 6.55
C ASP A 144 22.86 -2.37 5.99
N THR A 145 21.75 -3.10 6.18
CA THR A 145 21.58 -4.45 5.64
C THR A 145 21.71 -4.46 4.13
N THR A 146 21.05 -3.52 3.45
CA THR A 146 21.15 -3.37 2.00
C THR A 146 22.58 -3.09 1.56
N ALA A 147 23.26 -2.14 2.20
CA ALA A 147 24.63 -1.78 1.87
C ALA A 147 25.63 -2.94 2.06
N ILE A 148 25.47 -3.71 3.12
CA ILE A 148 26.33 -4.87 3.40
C ILE A 148 26.07 -5.99 2.41
N LEU A 149 24.77 -6.39 2.23
CA LEU A 149 24.45 -7.54 1.38
C LEU A 149 24.69 -7.28 -0.10
N THR A 150 24.49 -6.07 -0.61
CA THR A 150 24.87 -5.72 -1.99
C THR A 150 26.39 -5.78 -2.20
N LYS A 151 27.19 -5.39 -1.21
CA LYS A 151 28.64 -5.51 -1.27
C LYS A 151 29.14 -6.97 -1.23
N GLU A 152 28.44 -7.83 -0.48
CA GLU A 152 28.78 -9.26 -0.35
C GLU A 152 28.31 -10.11 -1.54
N THR A 153 27.29 -9.67 -2.25
CA THR A 153 26.69 -10.39 -3.38
C THR A 153 27.08 -9.75 -4.70
N ASP A 154 26.39 -8.71 -5.10
CA ASP A 154 26.66 -7.93 -6.31
C ASP A 154 26.10 -6.52 -6.14
N PRO A 155 26.80 -5.45 -6.57
CA PRO A 155 26.28 -4.08 -6.52
C PRO A 155 24.95 -3.85 -7.24
N SER A 156 24.59 -4.73 -8.19
CA SER A 156 23.31 -4.71 -8.91
C SER A 156 22.19 -5.50 -8.22
N SER A 157 22.49 -6.20 -7.12
CA SER A 157 21.50 -6.96 -6.37
C SER A 157 20.42 -6.05 -5.78
N ASN A 158 19.19 -6.53 -5.77
CA ASN A 158 18.08 -5.92 -5.04
C ASN A 158 17.88 -6.66 -3.72
N VAL A 159 17.81 -5.93 -2.62
CA VAL A 159 17.64 -6.45 -1.28
C VAL A 159 16.27 -6.07 -0.74
N VAL A 160 15.51 -7.07 -0.33
CA VAL A 160 14.29 -6.91 0.48
C VAL A 160 14.61 -7.40 1.88
N SER A 161 14.50 -6.55 2.88
CA SER A 161 14.91 -6.87 4.25
C SER A 161 13.94 -6.38 5.32
N ILE A 162 14.02 -7.00 6.49
CA ILE A 162 13.43 -6.45 7.71
C ILE A 162 14.46 -5.63 8.48
N GLY A 163 13.96 -4.61 9.19
CA GLY A 163 14.72 -3.89 10.20
C GLY A 163 14.51 -4.45 11.60
N PRO A 164 15.03 -3.76 12.63
CA PRO A 164 14.88 -4.13 14.04
C PRO A 164 13.41 -4.35 14.46
N ALA A 165 12.43 -3.66 13.86
CA ALA A 165 11.02 -3.84 14.19
C ALA A 165 10.50 -5.24 13.84
N GLY A 166 10.89 -5.80 12.68
CA GLY A 166 10.56 -7.16 12.31
C GLY A 166 11.26 -8.20 13.19
N GLU A 167 12.53 -7.95 13.53
CA GLU A 167 13.31 -8.81 14.42
C GLU A 167 12.76 -8.86 15.84
N ALA A 168 12.23 -7.71 16.34
CA ALA A 168 11.54 -7.59 17.62
C ALA A 168 10.08 -8.08 17.57
N LEU A 169 9.63 -8.62 16.45
CA LEU A 169 8.31 -9.20 16.24
C LEU A 169 7.14 -8.22 16.44
N LEU A 170 7.30 -6.95 16.10
CA LEU A 170 6.23 -5.96 16.17
C LEU A 170 5.14 -6.29 15.14
N ASN A 171 3.87 -6.19 15.53
CA ASN A 171 2.76 -6.28 14.56
C ASN A 171 2.81 -5.12 13.54
N LEU A 172 3.22 -3.93 14.00
CA LEU A 172 3.45 -2.77 13.15
C LEU A 172 4.88 -2.78 12.57
N SER A 173 5.20 -3.83 11.83
CA SER A 173 6.48 -3.96 11.13
C SER A 173 6.29 -4.31 9.66
N CYS A 174 7.27 -3.94 8.84
CA CYS A 174 7.24 -4.15 7.40
C CYS A 174 8.55 -4.71 6.87
N VAL A 175 8.52 -5.10 5.60
CA VAL A 175 9.70 -5.39 4.80
C VAL A 175 10.01 -4.21 3.90
N MET A 176 11.29 -3.91 3.69
CA MET A 176 11.75 -2.72 2.96
C MET A 176 12.63 -3.09 1.78
N THR A 177 12.53 -2.29 0.72
CA THR A 177 13.54 -2.29 -0.34
C THR A 177 14.53 -1.13 -0.12
N GLY A 178 15.69 -1.20 -0.73
CA GLY A 178 16.73 -0.16 -0.61
C GLY A 178 16.38 1.23 -1.15
N ILE A 179 15.20 1.42 -1.70
CA ILE A 179 14.69 2.73 -2.17
C ILE A 179 13.45 3.22 -1.39
N GLY A 180 13.24 2.68 -0.18
CA GLY A 180 12.17 3.16 0.69
C GLY A 180 10.77 2.68 0.33
N HIS A 181 10.61 1.59 -0.40
CA HIS A 181 9.33 0.94 -0.59
C HIS A 181 9.08 -0.11 0.47
N CYS A 182 7.89 -0.09 1.04
CA CYS A 182 7.51 -0.92 2.17
C CYS A 182 6.42 -1.91 1.79
N GLY A 183 6.51 -3.11 2.35
CA GLY A 183 5.45 -4.12 2.40
C GLY A 183 4.90 -4.18 3.83
N GLY A 184 3.76 -3.48 4.07
CA GLY A 184 3.13 -3.38 5.38
C GLY A 184 2.34 -4.63 5.80
N GLY A 185 1.34 -4.45 6.68
CA GLY A 185 0.45 -5.53 7.12
C GLY A 185 1.09 -6.55 8.07
N GLY A 186 2.13 -6.16 8.82
CA GLY A 186 2.79 -7.04 9.77
C GLY A 186 3.75 -8.05 9.14
N LEU A 187 4.07 -7.92 7.86
CA LEU A 187 4.98 -8.84 7.16
C LEU A 187 6.37 -8.90 7.80
N GLY A 188 6.87 -7.80 8.37
CA GLY A 188 8.15 -7.80 9.09
C GLY A 188 8.19 -8.82 10.22
N LYS A 189 7.11 -8.95 11.00
CA LYS A 189 6.98 -9.95 12.06
C LYS A 189 7.01 -11.39 11.51
N VAL A 190 6.36 -11.63 10.38
CA VAL A 190 6.38 -12.95 9.74
C VAL A 190 7.78 -13.33 9.28
N PHE A 191 8.54 -12.40 8.69
CA PHE A 191 9.96 -12.62 8.39
C PHE A 191 10.78 -12.88 9.66
N GLY A 192 10.59 -12.04 10.69
CA GLY A 192 11.29 -12.16 11.97
C GLY A 192 11.04 -13.49 12.68
N SER A 193 9.79 -13.99 12.70
CA SER A 193 9.44 -15.28 13.29
C SER A 193 10.11 -16.47 12.59
N LYS A 194 10.41 -16.33 11.30
CA LYS A 194 11.17 -17.33 10.51
C LYS A 194 12.68 -17.13 10.58
N LYS A 195 13.18 -16.17 11.35
CA LYS A 195 14.60 -15.76 11.36
C LYS A 195 15.13 -15.37 9.96
N LEU A 196 14.25 -14.90 9.08
CA LEU A 196 14.60 -14.46 7.75
C LEU A 196 14.89 -12.94 7.76
N LYS A 197 16.16 -12.58 7.63
CA LYS A 197 16.60 -11.17 7.61
C LYS A 197 16.31 -10.52 6.26
N ALA A 198 16.60 -11.22 5.15
CA ALA A 198 16.48 -10.64 3.83
C ALA A 198 16.28 -11.70 2.73
N VAL A 199 15.79 -11.21 1.59
CA VAL A 199 15.83 -11.90 0.29
C VAL A 199 16.58 -11.00 -0.68
N VAL A 200 17.58 -11.56 -1.36
CA VAL A 200 18.44 -10.85 -2.30
C VAL A 200 18.30 -11.44 -3.69
N PHE A 201 17.91 -10.62 -4.66
CA PHE A 201 17.72 -11.02 -6.06
C PHE A 201 18.79 -10.42 -6.96
N ASN A 202 19.43 -11.27 -7.79
CA ASN A 202 20.42 -10.87 -8.80
C ASN A 202 20.27 -11.74 -10.04
N GLY A 203 19.25 -11.45 -10.88
CA GLY A 203 18.94 -12.22 -12.07
C GLY A 203 19.40 -11.55 -13.36
N THR A 204 19.67 -12.36 -14.38
CA THR A 204 20.12 -11.92 -15.70
C THR A 204 19.17 -12.32 -16.84
N LYS A 205 18.13 -13.14 -16.55
CA LYS A 205 17.16 -13.61 -17.56
C LYS A 205 16.22 -12.49 -18.00
N GLY A 206 15.73 -12.56 -19.22
CA GLY A 206 14.73 -11.65 -19.78
C GLY A 206 13.33 -12.26 -19.78
N THR A 207 12.30 -11.43 -19.74
CA THR A 207 10.90 -11.85 -19.98
C THR A 207 10.65 -11.90 -21.49
N GLU A 208 10.15 -13.03 -21.99
CA GLU A 208 9.72 -13.14 -23.38
C GLU A 208 8.38 -12.44 -23.57
N ILE A 209 8.33 -11.54 -24.54
CA ILE A 209 7.14 -10.79 -24.93
C ILE A 209 6.68 -11.26 -26.31
N ALA A 210 5.40 -11.58 -26.45
CA ALA A 210 4.87 -12.14 -27.71
C ALA A 210 4.94 -11.14 -28.86
N ASP A 211 4.54 -9.89 -28.62
CA ASP A 211 4.52 -8.81 -29.60
C ASP A 211 5.20 -7.55 -29.02
N PRO A 212 6.54 -7.49 -29.06
CA PRO A 212 7.28 -6.33 -28.55
C PRO A 212 6.98 -5.03 -29.31
N GLU A 213 6.67 -5.11 -30.59
CA GLU A 213 6.34 -3.93 -31.41
C GLU A 213 5.02 -3.31 -30.96
N ARG A 214 4.00 -4.15 -30.71
CA ARG A 214 2.72 -3.71 -30.16
C ARG A 214 2.89 -3.11 -28.75
N VAL A 215 3.72 -3.68 -27.89
CA VAL A 215 4.04 -3.10 -26.58
C VAL A 215 4.69 -1.72 -26.72
N VAL A 216 5.65 -1.55 -27.63
CA VAL A 216 6.28 -0.25 -27.90
C VAL A 216 5.26 0.78 -28.44
N ALA A 217 4.35 0.35 -29.32
CA ALA A 217 3.28 1.21 -29.82
C ALA A 217 2.33 1.64 -28.69
N LEU A 218 1.92 0.72 -27.83
CA LEU A 218 1.11 1.00 -26.64
C LEU A 218 1.82 1.96 -25.67
N ASN A 219 3.13 1.76 -25.43
CA ASN A 219 3.90 2.67 -24.59
C ASN A 219 3.90 4.10 -25.16
N LYS A 220 4.07 4.27 -26.46
CA LYS A 220 3.99 5.59 -27.11
C LYS A 220 2.60 6.21 -26.95
N TYR A 221 1.56 5.40 -27.16
CA TYR A 221 0.17 5.84 -27.00
C TYR A 221 -0.12 6.24 -25.55
N VAL A 222 0.20 5.39 -24.59
CA VAL A 222 -0.05 5.67 -23.16
C VAL A 222 0.74 6.88 -22.68
N ILE A 223 2.06 6.90 -22.89
CA ILE A 223 2.91 7.99 -22.42
C ILE A 223 2.63 9.29 -23.21
N GLY A 224 2.50 9.21 -24.51
CA GLY A 224 2.31 10.36 -25.39
C GLY A 224 0.88 10.90 -25.36
N ASP A 225 -0.09 10.05 -25.68
CA ASP A 225 -1.47 10.51 -25.92
C ASP A 225 -2.32 10.48 -24.65
N LEU A 226 -2.23 9.44 -23.83
CA LEU A 226 -3.03 9.36 -22.60
C LEU A 226 -2.44 10.18 -21.46
N MET A 227 -1.13 10.06 -21.19
CA MET A 227 -0.46 10.78 -20.11
C MET A 227 -0.05 12.21 -20.49
N GLY A 228 -0.18 12.60 -21.75
CA GLY A 228 0.09 13.96 -22.19
C GLY A 228 1.55 14.37 -22.25
N SER A 229 2.49 13.43 -22.39
CA SER A 229 3.93 13.68 -22.32
C SER A 229 4.57 14.27 -23.56
N ASN A 230 3.79 14.67 -24.56
CA ASN A 230 4.30 15.29 -25.79
C ASN A 230 5.18 16.52 -25.54
N ASN A 231 5.18 17.04 -24.33
CA ASN A 231 5.98 18.17 -23.91
C ASN A 231 7.28 17.76 -23.19
N ASN A 232 7.70 16.51 -23.29
CA ASN A 232 8.88 15.95 -22.61
C ASN A 232 8.83 16.00 -21.08
N HIS A 233 7.67 16.20 -20.46
CA HIS A 233 7.55 16.31 -19.01
C HIS A 233 7.52 14.99 -18.29
N VAL A 234 7.21 13.91 -18.97
CA VAL A 234 7.20 12.54 -18.42
C VAL A 234 8.53 11.83 -18.68
N VAL A 235 9.22 12.22 -19.73
CA VAL A 235 10.57 11.74 -19.97
C VAL A 235 11.53 12.54 -19.09
N PRO A 236 12.41 11.88 -18.41
CA PRO A 236 13.24 12.46 -17.39
C PRO A 236 14.31 13.38 -17.94
N THR A 237 13.99 14.57 -18.26
CA THR A 237 14.95 15.64 -18.15
C THR A 237 14.97 16.07 -16.70
N VAL A 238 16.13 16.03 -16.08
CA VAL A 238 16.31 16.63 -14.75
C VAL A 238 15.79 18.06 -14.86
N PRO A 239 14.81 18.48 -14.05
CA PRO A 239 14.34 19.85 -14.10
C PRO A 239 15.48 20.78 -13.79
N GLN A 240 15.58 21.84 -14.54
CA GLN A 240 16.62 22.86 -14.33
C GLN A 240 16.24 23.79 -13.17
N SER A 241 14.94 23.86 -12.86
CA SER A 241 14.44 24.57 -11.69
C SER A 241 13.14 23.93 -11.22
N TRP A 242 12.83 24.10 -9.95
CA TRP A 242 11.57 23.66 -9.37
C TRP A 242 10.36 24.34 -10.03
N ALA A 243 10.47 25.62 -10.36
CA ALA A 243 9.44 26.36 -11.04
C ALA A 243 9.08 25.80 -12.44
N GLU A 244 10.00 25.10 -13.08
CA GLU A 244 9.73 24.44 -14.36
C GLU A 244 8.71 23.30 -14.23
N TYR A 245 8.69 22.64 -13.07
CA TYR A 245 7.73 21.57 -12.77
C TYR A 245 6.44 22.11 -12.18
N ASP A 246 6.51 23.13 -11.35
CA ASP A 246 5.38 23.64 -10.58
C ASP A 246 4.22 24.11 -11.47
N ASN A 247 4.52 24.80 -12.56
CA ASN A 247 3.50 25.30 -13.49
C ASN A 247 2.91 24.24 -14.44
N LYS A 248 3.43 23.03 -14.42
CA LYS A 248 3.09 22.00 -15.40
C LYS A 248 2.85 20.65 -14.76
N SER A 249 2.94 20.54 -13.44
CA SER A 249 2.71 19.28 -12.77
C SER A 249 1.26 18.89 -12.83
N THR A 250 1.06 17.67 -13.30
CA THR A 250 -0.18 16.93 -13.23
C THR A 250 0.15 15.56 -12.64
N ARG A 251 -0.86 14.78 -12.29
CA ARG A 251 -0.65 13.38 -11.87
C ARG A 251 0.13 12.54 -12.90
N TRP A 252 0.13 12.94 -14.16
CA TRP A 252 0.80 12.21 -15.24
C TRP A 252 2.18 12.73 -15.60
N THR A 253 2.49 13.98 -15.25
CA THR A 253 3.78 14.56 -15.62
C THR A 253 4.86 14.32 -14.59
N GLY A 254 4.48 13.91 -13.39
CA GLY A 254 5.41 13.68 -12.30
C GLY A 254 5.99 14.97 -11.75
N HIS A 255 5.88 15.14 -10.47
CA HIS A 255 6.52 16.23 -9.76
C HIS A 255 7.67 15.64 -8.95
N PRO A 256 8.93 16.04 -9.17
CA PRO A 256 10.07 15.42 -8.49
C PRO A 256 9.92 15.45 -6.97
N GLY A 257 10.09 14.30 -6.35
CA GLY A 257 9.92 14.16 -4.90
C GLY A 257 8.48 14.19 -4.41
N MET A 258 7.49 14.04 -5.30
CA MET A 258 6.09 14.24 -4.91
C MET A 258 5.13 13.27 -5.58
N THR A 259 4.86 12.18 -4.90
CA THR A 259 3.82 11.24 -5.30
C THR A 259 2.47 11.92 -5.42
N TRP A 260 2.11 12.69 -4.41
CA TRP A 260 0.81 13.35 -4.30
C TRP A 260 0.61 14.44 -5.36
N GLY A 261 1.57 15.31 -5.55
CA GLY A 261 1.50 16.34 -6.59
C GLY A 261 1.43 15.74 -7.99
N ALA A 262 2.14 14.65 -8.22
CA ALA A 262 2.12 13.95 -9.49
C ALA A 262 0.83 13.15 -9.72
N ALA A 263 0.30 12.53 -8.66
CA ALA A 263 -0.87 11.67 -8.74
C ALA A 263 -2.18 12.45 -8.68
N GLU A 264 -2.21 13.58 -8.01
CA GLU A 264 -3.46 14.18 -7.53
C GLU A 264 -3.66 15.64 -7.92
N GLY A 265 -3.17 16.00 -9.04
CA GLY A 265 -3.66 17.26 -9.58
C GLY A 265 -2.78 18.45 -9.37
N GLY A 266 -1.74 18.43 -10.08
CA GLY A 266 -1.29 19.67 -10.66
C GLY A 266 -2.41 20.23 -11.55
N PRO A 267 -2.37 21.53 -11.87
CA PRO A 267 -3.39 22.16 -12.69
C PRO A 267 -3.45 21.48 -14.06
N ILE A 268 -4.57 20.89 -14.36
CA ILE A 268 -4.92 20.54 -15.73
C ILE A 268 -5.45 21.83 -16.36
N ASP A 269 -4.85 22.25 -17.44
CA ASP A 269 -5.34 23.40 -18.19
C ASP A 269 -6.67 23.03 -18.87
N THR A 270 -7.75 23.33 -18.16
CA THR A 270 -9.11 23.17 -18.69
C THR A 270 -9.60 24.41 -19.42
N GLY A 271 -8.79 25.48 -19.44
CA GLY A 271 -9.21 26.80 -19.94
C GLY A 271 -10.25 27.50 -19.04
N GLU A 272 -10.66 26.83 -17.96
CA GLU A 272 -11.51 27.39 -16.92
C GLU A 272 -10.73 27.31 -15.62
N SER A 273 -10.49 28.43 -14.98
CA SER A 273 -10.12 28.42 -13.58
C SER A 273 -11.28 27.73 -12.86
N ALA A 274 -11.07 26.57 -12.31
CA ALA A 274 -12.05 25.94 -11.43
C ALA A 274 -12.05 26.70 -10.09
N PRO A 275 -12.87 27.77 -9.94
CA PRO A 275 -12.82 28.53 -8.72
C PRO A 275 -13.44 27.71 -7.61
N GLY A 276 -12.64 27.32 -6.67
CA GLY A 276 -13.11 26.84 -5.37
C GLY A 276 -13.49 25.37 -5.30
N GLN A 277 -13.05 24.53 -6.23
CA GLN A 277 -13.08 23.08 -6.05
C GLN A 277 -11.66 22.52 -5.99
N PRO A 278 -10.94 22.67 -4.87
CA PRO A 278 -9.92 21.71 -4.60
C PRO A 278 -10.68 20.39 -4.45
N THR A 279 -10.33 19.40 -5.26
CA THR A 279 -10.51 18.04 -4.76
C THR A 279 -9.83 18.03 -3.41
N LEU A 280 -10.48 17.46 -2.41
CA LEU A 280 -9.96 17.59 -1.04
C LEU A 280 -8.58 16.97 -0.89
N ILE A 281 -8.28 16.01 -1.69
CA ILE A 281 -6.96 15.42 -1.84
C ILE A 281 -6.04 16.42 -2.56
N GLY A 282 -6.46 17.03 -3.65
CA GLY A 282 -5.69 18.05 -4.34
C GLY A 282 -5.30 19.23 -3.45
N TYR A 283 -6.17 19.67 -2.55
CA TYR A 283 -5.85 20.72 -1.59
C TYR A 283 -4.78 20.28 -0.56
N ARG A 284 -4.89 19.06 -0.02
CA ARG A 284 -3.86 18.51 0.87
C ARG A 284 -2.54 18.35 0.15
N CYS A 285 -2.59 17.90 -1.09
CA CYS A 285 -1.43 17.71 -1.92
C CYS A 285 -0.80 19.03 -2.35
N GLN A 286 -1.59 20.06 -2.69
CA GLN A 286 -1.06 21.39 -2.96
C GLN A 286 -0.31 21.95 -1.76
N LYS A 287 -0.82 21.79 -0.55
CA LYS A 287 -0.11 22.20 0.65
C LYS A 287 1.17 21.41 0.86
N ALA A 288 1.11 20.10 0.69
CA ALA A 288 2.28 19.22 0.75
C ALA A 288 3.28 19.55 -0.36
N VAL A 289 2.81 19.91 -1.55
CA VAL A 289 3.60 20.37 -2.70
C VAL A 289 4.45 21.59 -2.33
N PHE A 290 3.88 22.60 -1.69
CA PHE A 290 4.64 23.78 -1.27
C PHE A 290 5.72 23.42 -0.26
N ASP A 291 5.37 22.63 0.73
CA ASP A 291 6.33 22.19 1.76
C ASP A 291 7.43 21.30 1.12
N HIS A 292 7.08 20.47 0.15
CA HIS A 292 8.02 19.66 -0.61
C HIS A 292 8.87 20.44 -1.61
N GLY A 293 8.30 21.49 -2.21
CA GLY A 293 9.02 22.36 -3.09
C GLY A 293 10.30 22.89 -2.44
N ALA A 294 10.18 23.36 -1.22
CA ALA A 294 11.33 23.84 -0.45
C ALA A 294 12.40 22.76 -0.22
N ILE A 295 12.01 21.55 0.19
CA ILE A 295 12.98 20.45 0.37
C ILE A 295 13.57 20.00 -0.97
N ALA A 296 12.74 19.82 -1.98
CA ALA A 296 13.24 19.35 -3.26
C ALA A 296 14.22 20.34 -3.89
N GLU A 297 13.92 21.63 -3.80
CA GLU A 297 14.80 22.66 -4.35
C GLU A 297 16.12 22.79 -3.60
N LYS A 298 16.08 22.74 -2.25
CA LYS A 298 17.28 22.93 -1.41
C LYS A 298 18.11 21.65 -1.24
N TYR A 299 17.46 20.51 -1.10
CA TYR A 299 18.07 19.31 -0.52
C TYR A 299 18.02 18.07 -1.41
N THR A 300 17.21 18.03 -2.48
CA THR A 300 17.17 16.87 -3.37
C THR A 300 18.40 16.82 -4.25
N VAL A 301 19.13 15.70 -4.16
CA VAL A 301 20.33 15.45 -4.96
C VAL A 301 20.08 14.54 -6.14
N LYS A 302 19.01 13.72 -6.08
CA LYS A 302 18.66 12.79 -7.14
C LYS A 302 17.19 12.40 -7.07
N MET A 303 16.54 12.30 -8.23
CA MET A 303 15.21 11.71 -8.38
C MET A 303 15.32 10.25 -8.80
N THR A 304 14.53 9.40 -8.16
CA THR A 304 14.45 7.96 -8.44
C THR A 304 13.00 7.52 -8.61
N GLY A 305 12.80 6.37 -9.21
CA GLY A 305 11.47 5.75 -9.40
C GLY A 305 11.58 4.24 -9.44
N CYS A 306 10.42 3.60 -9.42
CA CYS A 306 10.31 2.16 -9.64
C CYS A 306 10.76 1.79 -11.06
N ALA A 307 11.04 0.51 -11.29
CA ALA A 307 11.29 -0.01 -12.62
C ALA A 307 10.17 0.38 -13.60
N MET A 308 10.55 0.80 -14.79
CA MET A 308 9.64 1.23 -15.88
C MET A 308 8.68 2.38 -15.49
N CYS A 309 9.00 3.17 -14.45
CA CYS A 309 8.15 4.27 -14.03
C CYS A 309 8.64 5.62 -14.57
N PRO A 310 7.86 6.29 -15.45
CA PRO A 310 8.22 7.61 -15.95
C PRO A 310 7.99 8.73 -14.92
N ILE A 311 7.21 8.48 -13.86
CA ILE A 311 6.82 9.49 -12.86
C ILE A 311 7.95 9.86 -11.92
N ARG A 312 8.76 8.87 -11.47
CA ARG A 312 9.90 9.09 -10.57
C ARG A 312 9.56 9.89 -9.33
N CYS A 313 8.65 9.38 -8.50
CA CYS A 313 8.12 10.08 -7.34
C CYS A 313 8.98 9.99 -6.07
N TYR A 314 10.20 9.48 -6.14
CA TYR A 314 11.12 9.37 -5.01
C TYR A 314 12.32 10.30 -5.18
N GLY A 315 12.71 10.98 -4.09
CA GLY A 315 13.89 11.83 -4.03
C GLY A 315 14.94 11.26 -3.08
N SER A 316 16.20 11.31 -3.49
CA SER A 316 17.31 11.20 -2.56
C SER A 316 17.65 12.60 -2.07
N VAL A 317 17.72 12.76 -0.76
CA VAL A 317 17.95 14.06 -0.12
C VAL A 317 19.25 14.07 0.67
N PHE A 318 19.88 15.25 0.74
CA PHE A 318 20.99 15.52 1.63
C PHE A 318 20.69 16.79 2.42
N ILE A 319 20.50 16.64 3.73
CA ILE A 319 20.10 17.73 4.63
C ILE A 319 21.18 17.89 5.71
N PRO A 320 22.10 18.89 5.57
CA PRO A 320 23.20 19.07 6.52
C PRO A 320 22.77 19.29 7.97
N GLN A 321 21.63 19.95 8.18
CA GLN A 321 21.08 20.20 9.53
C GLN A 321 20.65 18.89 10.19
N MET A 322 20.01 17.99 9.42
CA MET A 322 19.61 16.67 9.88
C MET A 322 20.84 15.82 10.22
N GLU A 323 21.86 15.82 9.36
CA GLU A 323 23.11 15.12 9.62
C GLU A 323 23.79 15.62 10.90
N LYS A 324 23.86 16.94 11.10
CA LYS A 324 24.42 17.54 12.31
C LYS A 324 23.67 17.15 13.58
N ALA A 325 22.33 17.13 13.52
CA ALA A 325 21.47 16.84 14.67
C ALA A 325 21.41 15.35 15.02
N THR A 326 21.45 14.47 14.01
CA THR A 326 21.13 13.05 14.16
C THR A 326 22.25 12.09 13.72
N GLY A 327 23.25 12.57 13.02
CA GLY A 327 24.29 11.74 12.39
C GLY A 327 23.82 11.00 11.12
N VAL A 328 22.57 11.16 10.71
CA VAL A 328 22.02 10.51 9.52
C VAL A 328 22.42 11.31 8.28
N VAL A 329 23.32 10.74 7.49
CA VAL A 329 23.73 11.27 6.20
C VAL A 329 22.71 10.88 5.16
N GLY A 330 22.35 11.81 4.29
CA GLY A 330 21.31 11.78 3.30
C GLY A 330 20.89 10.41 2.77
N SER A 331 19.63 10.18 2.81
CA SER A 331 18.96 8.97 2.38
C SER A 331 17.85 9.34 1.38
N HIS A 332 17.23 8.30 0.80
CA HIS A 332 16.00 8.54 0.07
C HIS A 332 14.87 8.78 1.07
N ALA A 333 14.12 9.82 0.84
CA ALA A 333 12.89 10.06 1.57
C ALA A 333 11.74 9.40 0.81
N ASN A 334 11.01 8.52 1.49
CA ASN A 334 9.66 8.19 1.07
C ASN A 334 8.83 9.48 1.18
N THR A 335 8.46 10.00 0.02
CA THR A 335 7.81 11.30 -0.05
C THR A 335 6.48 11.35 0.69
N CYS A 336 5.71 10.26 0.68
CA CYS A 336 4.42 10.18 1.34
C CYS A 336 4.55 10.26 2.88
N GLY A 337 5.41 9.45 3.48
CA GLY A 337 5.66 9.48 4.92
C GLY A 337 6.28 10.79 5.39
N ALA A 338 7.20 11.36 4.61
CA ALA A 338 7.86 12.62 4.93
C ALA A 338 6.93 13.82 4.88
N GLN A 339 5.99 13.85 3.92
CA GLN A 339 5.09 14.99 3.73
C GLN A 339 4.04 15.17 4.81
N ASN A 340 3.47 14.07 5.26
CA ASN A 340 2.23 14.11 6.01
C ASN A 340 2.44 14.02 7.53
N GLY A 341 3.68 13.88 8.01
CA GLY A 341 3.96 13.68 9.43
C GLY A 341 3.27 12.43 9.97
N PHE A 342 3.08 11.40 9.14
CA PHE A 342 2.50 10.11 9.54
C PHE A 342 3.52 9.21 10.22
N ASN A 343 4.60 9.77 10.68
CA ASN A 343 5.71 9.10 11.34
C ASN A 343 5.95 9.67 12.74
N LEU A 344 6.97 9.18 13.42
CA LEU A 344 7.29 9.57 14.80
C LEU A 344 7.52 11.08 14.98
N SER A 345 7.79 11.84 13.90
CA SER A 345 7.90 13.30 13.99
C SER A 345 6.60 13.96 14.45
N ALA A 346 5.46 13.30 14.26
CA ALA A 346 4.18 13.78 14.75
C ALA A 346 4.12 13.90 16.29
N LEU A 347 5.03 13.24 17.01
CA LEU A 347 5.13 13.33 18.47
C LEU A 347 5.81 14.62 18.93
N MET A 348 6.64 15.22 18.10
CA MET A 348 7.39 16.43 18.40
C MET A 348 6.48 17.66 18.50
N THR A 349 6.77 18.56 19.42
CA THR A 349 6.10 19.86 19.54
C THR A 349 6.88 20.99 18.87
N LYS A 350 8.20 20.82 18.76
CA LYS A 350 9.14 21.76 18.13
C LYS A 350 10.21 20.99 17.35
N PHE A 351 10.97 21.70 16.56
CA PHE A 351 12.05 21.18 15.71
C PHE A 351 13.28 22.11 15.75
N ASN A 352 13.62 22.62 16.92
CA ASN A 352 14.63 23.68 17.07
C ASN A 352 16.03 23.26 16.59
N ASP A 353 16.39 21.98 16.69
CA ASP A 353 17.71 21.47 16.30
C ASP A 353 17.97 21.59 14.80
N VAL A 354 16.92 21.64 14.02
CA VAL A 354 16.99 21.68 12.55
C VAL A 354 16.26 22.90 11.96
N GLU A 355 15.84 23.82 12.84
CA GLU A 355 15.12 25.01 12.41
C GLU A 355 16.05 25.96 11.66
N GLU A 356 15.80 26.16 10.39
CA GLU A 356 16.44 27.15 9.56
C GLU A 356 15.43 27.64 8.54
N GLU A 357 15.17 28.94 8.50
CA GLU A 357 14.24 29.56 7.56
C GLU A 357 12.80 28.97 7.56
N GLY A 358 12.35 28.36 8.67
CA GLY A 358 11.03 27.75 8.78
C GLY A 358 10.94 26.28 8.34
N ASP A 359 12.05 25.64 7.99
CA ASP A 359 12.07 24.27 7.44
C ASP A 359 12.08 23.16 8.55
N GLY A 360 12.21 23.50 9.83
CA GLY A 360 12.47 22.55 10.91
C GLY A 360 11.45 21.42 11.00
N LYS A 361 10.15 21.72 10.89
CA LYS A 361 9.09 20.71 10.89
C LYS A 361 9.22 19.73 9.73
N LEU A 362 9.57 20.22 8.57
CA LEU A 362 9.70 19.44 7.35
C LEU A 362 10.92 18.52 7.40
N ILE A 363 12.06 19.06 7.87
CA ILE A 363 13.29 18.28 8.09
C ILE A 363 13.06 17.20 9.14
N GLY A 364 12.38 17.54 10.25
CA GLY A 364 12.01 16.57 11.28
C GLY A 364 11.09 15.45 10.72
N SER A 365 10.16 15.77 9.84
CA SER A 365 9.30 14.78 9.20
C SER A 365 10.07 13.87 8.24
N VAL A 366 11.03 14.41 7.48
CA VAL A 366 11.93 13.61 6.63
C VAL A 366 12.77 12.65 7.50
N TYR A 367 13.32 13.14 8.61
CA TYR A 367 14.08 12.30 9.53
C TYR A 367 13.21 11.17 10.10
N GLY A 368 11.98 11.48 10.55
CA GLY A 368 11.05 10.48 11.05
C GLY A 368 10.73 9.40 10.03
N ALA A 369 10.57 9.77 8.75
CA ALA A 369 10.35 8.81 7.67
C ALA A 369 11.57 7.89 7.43
N ILE A 370 12.77 8.47 7.39
CA ILE A 370 14.02 7.70 7.26
C ILE A 370 14.19 6.74 8.44
N LEU A 371 13.95 7.22 9.66
CA LEU A 371 14.05 6.40 10.87
C LEU A 371 13.06 5.21 10.82
N SER A 372 11.82 5.43 10.40
CA SER A 372 10.83 4.36 10.28
C SER A 372 11.20 3.34 9.22
N ASP A 373 11.67 3.80 8.06
CA ASP A 373 12.16 2.93 6.98
C ASP A 373 13.38 2.10 7.45
N ASP A 374 14.33 2.72 8.11
CA ASP A 374 15.54 2.07 8.63
C ASP A 374 15.23 1.02 9.70
N LEU A 375 14.27 1.29 10.55
CA LEU A 375 13.81 0.34 11.57
C LEU A 375 12.90 -0.74 11.01
N GLY A 376 12.35 -0.58 9.80
CA GLY A 376 11.31 -1.44 9.26
C GLY A 376 10.01 -1.31 10.06
N LEU A 377 9.75 -0.13 10.60
CA LEU A 377 8.58 0.19 11.39
C LEU A 377 7.44 0.64 10.47
N TRP A 378 6.37 -0.14 10.46
CA TRP A 378 5.18 0.22 9.69
C TRP A 378 4.25 1.08 10.56
N GLU A 379 4.20 2.34 10.26
CA GLU A 379 3.42 3.29 11.06
C GLU A 379 1.93 3.31 10.69
N ASN A 380 1.51 2.43 9.78
CA ASN A 380 0.13 2.26 9.32
C ASN A 380 -0.56 3.61 9.08
N TYR A 381 0.07 4.42 8.21
CA TYR A 381 -0.44 5.74 7.82
C TYR A 381 -0.74 6.68 9.01
N GLY A 382 0.06 6.59 10.04
CA GLY A 382 0.00 7.45 11.22
C GLY A 382 -0.86 6.87 12.37
N GLU A 383 -1.27 5.60 12.30
CA GLU A 383 -1.92 4.95 13.44
C GLU A 383 -1.02 4.92 14.67
N LEU A 384 0.23 4.46 14.52
CA LEU A 384 1.18 4.39 15.62
C LEU A 384 1.44 5.76 16.28
N PRO A 385 1.82 6.81 15.54
CA PRO A 385 2.00 8.12 16.17
C PRO A 385 0.71 8.70 16.75
N ALA A 386 -0.46 8.42 16.17
CA ALA A 386 -1.74 8.83 16.75
C ALA A 386 -2.03 8.13 18.07
N THR A 387 -1.77 6.83 18.16
CA THR A 387 -1.85 6.04 19.39
C THR A 387 -0.92 6.62 20.46
N LEU A 388 0.35 6.80 20.13
CA LEU A 388 1.32 7.37 21.08
C LEU A 388 0.89 8.76 21.56
N LYS A 389 0.43 9.63 20.66
CA LYS A 389 -0.09 10.96 21.03
C LYS A 389 -1.31 10.86 21.95
N TYR A 390 -2.19 9.89 21.73
CA TYR A 390 -3.35 9.68 22.60
C TYR A 390 -2.92 9.36 24.03
N PHE A 391 -1.95 8.47 24.21
CA PHE A 391 -1.40 8.14 25.53
C PHE A 391 -0.59 9.28 26.17
N MET A 392 -0.05 10.20 25.36
CA MET A 392 0.71 11.36 25.82
C MET A 392 -0.15 12.57 26.21
N LYS A 393 -1.48 12.52 26.03
CA LYS A 393 -2.38 13.62 26.39
C LYS A 393 -2.41 13.84 27.91
N ASP A 394 -2.89 15.01 28.32
CA ASP A 394 -3.19 15.36 29.70
C ASP A 394 -2.03 15.08 30.66
N ASP A 395 -0.87 15.65 30.35
CA ASP A 395 0.37 15.47 31.11
C ASP A 395 0.76 13.99 31.28
N TYR A 396 0.66 13.24 30.15
CA TYR A 396 0.99 11.81 30.07
C TYR A 396 0.16 10.92 31.01
N LYS A 397 -1.05 11.32 31.35
CA LYS A 397 -1.91 10.61 32.31
C LYS A 397 -2.09 9.13 31.97
N LEU A 398 -2.40 8.81 30.72
CA LEU A 398 -2.54 7.43 30.27
C LEU A 398 -1.19 6.72 30.16
N MET A 399 -0.17 7.41 29.65
CA MET A 399 1.17 6.86 29.54
C MET A 399 1.71 6.42 30.92
N LYS A 400 1.52 7.23 31.95
CA LYS A 400 1.90 6.92 33.36
C LYS A 400 1.11 5.75 33.96
N GLN A 401 -0.01 5.33 33.37
CA GLN A 401 -0.76 4.15 33.82
C GLN A 401 -0.27 2.84 33.17
N ILE A 402 0.37 2.91 32.02
CA ILE A 402 0.87 1.73 31.32
C ILE A 402 2.37 1.50 31.52
N LEU A 403 3.15 2.55 31.80
CA LEU A 403 4.57 2.46 32.09
C LEU A 403 4.79 2.30 33.59
N THR A 404 5.85 1.58 33.96
CA THR A 404 6.37 1.66 35.34
C THR A 404 7.00 3.03 35.58
N GLU A 405 7.15 3.40 36.84
CA GLU A 405 7.82 4.66 37.20
C GLU A 405 9.27 4.73 36.68
N GLU A 406 9.98 3.61 36.69
CA GLU A 406 11.31 3.48 36.13
C GLU A 406 11.34 3.72 34.62
N GLU A 407 10.47 3.05 33.88
CA GLU A 407 10.34 3.22 32.40
C GLU A 407 9.98 4.67 32.03
N PHE A 408 9.04 5.28 32.76
CA PHE A 408 8.62 6.65 32.50
C PHE A 408 9.76 7.66 32.77
N ASN A 409 10.48 7.50 33.85
CA ASN A 409 11.59 8.39 34.26
C ASN A 409 12.86 8.18 33.42
N ALA A 410 13.02 7.04 32.77
CA ALA A 410 14.13 6.77 31.87
C ALA A 410 14.05 7.55 30.54
N ILE A 411 12.87 8.03 30.18
CA ILE A 411 12.65 8.80 28.95
C ILE A 411 12.81 10.30 29.26
N ASP A 412 13.69 10.97 28.51
CA ASP A 412 13.80 12.42 28.58
C ASP A 412 12.71 13.10 27.74
N TRP A 413 11.53 13.27 28.35
CA TRP A 413 10.39 13.91 27.72
C TRP A 413 10.64 15.37 27.32
N SER A 414 11.61 16.04 27.92
CA SER A 414 11.94 17.43 27.61
C SER A 414 12.50 17.60 26.19
N LYS A 415 13.12 16.58 25.64
CA LYS A 415 13.62 16.58 24.25
C LYS A 415 12.52 16.91 23.24
N ARG A 416 11.32 16.35 23.46
CA ARG A 416 10.14 16.61 22.64
C ARG A 416 9.82 18.10 22.53
N ASP A 417 9.85 18.79 23.68
CA ASP A 417 9.46 20.19 23.79
C ASP A 417 10.62 21.14 23.47
N ASN A 418 11.85 20.63 23.53
CA ASN A 418 13.06 21.38 23.17
C ASN A 418 13.39 21.26 21.66
N GLY A 419 12.76 20.33 20.96
CA GLY A 419 12.98 20.12 19.52
C GLY A 419 14.19 19.25 19.18
N ASP A 420 14.69 18.45 20.14
CA ASP A 420 15.75 17.47 19.95
C ASP A 420 15.20 16.25 19.21
N LEU A 421 15.63 16.05 17.97
CA LEU A 421 15.14 14.95 17.11
C LEU A 421 15.49 13.57 17.65
N THR A 422 16.47 13.44 18.55
CA THR A 422 16.82 12.16 19.16
C THR A 422 15.71 11.59 20.04
N PHE A 423 14.72 12.40 20.42
CA PHE A 423 13.50 11.93 21.08
C PHE A 423 12.81 10.81 20.28
N MET A 424 12.75 10.93 18.95
CA MET A 424 12.17 9.88 18.11
C MET A 424 12.92 8.55 18.22
N ASN A 425 14.26 8.60 18.36
CA ASN A 425 15.08 7.40 18.60
C ASN A 425 14.80 6.79 19.98
N ASP A 426 14.64 7.61 20.99
CA ASP A 426 14.39 7.13 22.36
C ASP A 426 13.02 6.43 22.43
N ILE A 427 11.98 7.00 21.81
CA ILE A 427 10.68 6.35 21.68
C ILE A 427 10.79 5.05 20.87
N ALA A 428 11.49 5.08 19.73
CA ALA A 428 11.67 3.89 18.90
C ALA A 428 12.34 2.75 19.68
N LYS A 429 13.37 3.04 20.51
CA LYS A 429 14.00 2.02 21.37
C LYS A 429 13.01 1.39 22.34
N CYS A 430 12.14 2.20 22.97
CA CYS A 430 11.11 1.68 23.86
C CYS A 430 10.10 0.78 23.11
N LEU A 431 9.73 1.14 21.90
CA LEU A 431 8.83 0.33 21.07
C LEU A 431 9.46 -1.00 20.64
N LEU A 432 10.77 -1.01 20.38
CA LEU A 432 11.50 -2.18 19.93
C LEU A 432 11.87 -3.16 21.05
N ASP A 433 11.92 -2.72 22.30
CA ASP A 433 12.24 -3.58 23.44
C ASP A 433 11.01 -4.39 23.88
N PRO A 434 11.00 -5.72 23.71
CA PRO A 434 9.86 -6.57 24.08
C PRO A 434 9.58 -6.58 25.59
N ASN A 435 10.53 -6.13 26.43
CA ASN A 435 10.36 -6.04 27.87
C ASN A 435 9.82 -4.68 28.31
N HIS A 436 9.84 -3.67 27.46
CA HIS A 436 9.33 -2.34 27.77
C HIS A 436 7.82 -2.27 27.53
N SER A 437 7.09 -1.69 28.47
CA SER A 437 5.61 -1.62 28.41
C SER A 437 5.09 -0.91 27.15
N MET A 438 5.84 0.05 26.60
CA MET A 438 5.48 0.76 25.37
C MET A 438 5.46 -0.15 24.14
N HIS A 439 6.17 -1.28 24.16
CA HIS A 439 6.13 -2.27 23.08
C HIS A 439 4.70 -2.72 22.74
N ASN A 440 3.83 -2.80 23.75
CA ASN A 440 2.42 -3.18 23.53
C ASN A 440 1.66 -2.19 22.64
N LEU A 441 2.12 -0.94 22.51
CA LEU A 441 1.49 0.06 21.65
C LEU A 441 1.74 -0.19 20.14
N THR A 442 2.55 -1.20 19.82
CA THR A 442 2.79 -1.64 18.44
C THR A 442 1.88 -2.78 18.00
N MET A 443 0.91 -3.19 18.82
CA MET A 443 0.02 -4.31 18.52
C MET A 443 -1.07 -3.98 17.48
N GLY A 444 -1.39 -2.70 17.30
CA GLY A 444 -2.50 -2.23 16.50
C GLY A 444 -3.73 -1.84 17.34
N ALA A 445 -4.55 -0.94 16.80
CA ALA A 445 -5.60 -0.24 17.57
C ALA A 445 -6.62 -1.18 18.23
N TYR A 446 -7.04 -2.26 17.56
CA TYR A 446 -7.97 -3.23 18.17
C TYR A 446 -7.39 -3.93 19.38
N TYR A 447 -6.15 -4.42 19.27
CA TYR A 447 -5.49 -5.11 20.37
C TYR A 447 -5.20 -4.18 21.55
N ILE A 448 -4.86 -2.91 21.25
CA ILE A 448 -4.66 -1.88 22.26
C ILE A 448 -5.99 -1.59 22.97
N ALA A 449 -7.09 -1.44 22.23
CA ALA A 449 -8.42 -1.21 22.80
C ALA A 449 -8.86 -2.36 23.72
N GLU A 450 -8.59 -3.60 23.32
CA GLU A 450 -8.91 -4.78 24.12
C GLU A 450 -8.03 -4.86 25.38
N LYS A 451 -6.69 -4.77 25.20
CA LYS A 451 -5.70 -4.90 26.27
C LYS A 451 -5.86 -3.85 27.36
N TYR A 452 -6.18 -2.62 26.98
CA TYR A 452 -6.27 -1.47 27.86
C TYR A 452 -7.71 -0.96 28.03
N HIS A 453 -8.73 -1.81 27.78
CA HIS A 453 -10.12 -1.42 27.84
C HIS A 453 -10.51 -0.74 29.14
N ASP A 454 -10.01 -1.24 30.28
CA ASP A 454 -10.34 -0.72 31.61
C ASP A 454 -9.93 0.76 31.82
N ILE A 455 -8.90 1.22 31.08
CA ILE A 455 -8.41 2.61 31.19
C ILE A 455 -8.80 3.47 29.99
N LEU A 456 -9.08 2.87 28.85
CA LEU A 456 -9.42 3.57 27.61
C LEU A 456 -10.92 3.68 27.37
N GLY A 457 -11.69 2.67 27.80
CA GLY A 457 -13.11 2.53 27.47
C GLY A 457 -13.31 2.46 25.95
N ASP A 458 -14.57 2.64 25.52
CA ASP A 458 -14.95 2.66 24.11
C ASP A 458 -14.49 3.93 23.37
N GLU A 459 -14.14 4.98 24.11
CA GLU A 459 -13.77 6.28 23.55
C GLU A 459 -12.48 6.21 22.72
N TYR A 460 -11.55 5.33 23.08
CA TYR A 460 -10.30 5.19 22.33
C TYR A 460 -10.56 4.76 20.88
N LEU A 461 -11.31 3.70 20.67
CA LEU A 461 -11.67 3.28 19.32
C LEU A 461 -12.46 4.35 18.58
N HIS A 462 -13.36 5.05 19.27
CA HIS A 462 -14.08 6.17 18.67
C HIS A 462 -13.15 7.32 18.30
N SER A 463 -12.20 7.68 19.14
CA SER A 463 -11.22 8.74 18.87
C SER A 463 -10.20 8.38 17.77
N GLN A 464 -9.88 7.08 17.64
CA GLN A 464 -9.05 6.52 16.56
C GLN A 464 -9.88 6.14 15.34
N ALA A 465 -11.17 6.23 15.47
CA ALA A 465 -12.18 5.75 14.52
C ALA A 465 -12.11 6.39 13.14
N ILE A 466 -11.36 7.45 13.02
CA ILE A 466 -10.97 8.04 11.76
C ILE A 466 -10.39 7.01 10.81
N GLY A 467 -10.03 5.86 11.32
CA GLY A 467 -9.32 4.92 10.55
C GLY A 467 -9.58 3.47 10.90
N LEU A 468 -10.65 3.17 11.60
CA LEU A 468 -10.98 1.79 11.93
C LEU A 468 -12.00 1.25 10.95
N TRP A 469 -11.56 0.40 10.05
CA TRP A 469 -12.39 -0.37 9.17
C TRP A 469 -12.12 -1.86 9.33
N GLY A 470 -13.21 -2.62 9.29
CA GLY A 470 -13.15 -4.06 9.26
C GLY A 470 -12.22 -4.66 10.32
N PRO A 471 -11.61 -5.79 10.02
CA PRO A 471 -10.81 -6.55 10.99
C PRO A 471 -9.40 -6.01 11.22
N ILE A 472 -8.94 -5.05 10.46
CA ILE A 472 -7.55 -4.56 10.56
C ILE A 472 -7.39 -3.35 11.45
N GLY A 473 -8.48 -2.63 11.76
CA GLY A 473 -8.39 -1.41 12.53
C GLY A 473 -7.47 -0.36 11.90
N ALA A 474 -7.37 -0.35 10.57
CA ALA A 474 -6.48 0.54 9.86
C ALA A 474 -6.95 1.98 9.90
N LYS A 475 -6.00 2.90 10.00
CA LYS A 475 -6.29 4.32 9.85
C LYS A 475 -6.55 4.64 8.38
N ARG A 476 -7.45 5.59 8.13
CA ARG A 476 -7.79 6.05 6.79
C ARG A 476 -6.60 6.51 6.00
N HIS A 477 -6.66 6.24 4.72
CA HIS A 477 -5.65 6.65 3.79
C HIS A 477 -6.27 7.17 2.50
N HIS A 478 -5.67 8.20 1.93
CA HIS A 478 -5.99 8.79 0.62
C HIS A 478 -7.38 9.43 0.45
N GLY A 479 -8.16 9.55 1.49
CA GLY A 479 -9.38 10.35 1.44
C GLY A 479 -10.55 9.70 0.72
N ASN A 480 -10.55 8.39 0.49
CA ASN A 480 -11.69 7.68 -0.08
C ASN A 480 -13.00 7.93 0.67
N GLU A 481 -12.91 8.24 1.94
CA GLU A 481 -14.03 8.63 2.77
C GLU A 481 -14.77 9.89 2.30
N CYS A 482 -14.15 10.69 1.45
CA CYS A 482 -14.80 11.84 0.84
C CYS A 482 -15.78 11.45 -0.26
N ASP A 483 -15.68 10.23 -0.75
CA ASP A 483 -16.52 9.68 -1.80
C ASP A 483 -17.72 8.93 -1.24
N ALA A 484 -18.18 9.31 -0.05
CA ALA A 484 -19.35 8.79 0.63
C ALA A 484 -19.42 7.24 0.61
N GLN A 485 -20.56 6.67 0.19
CA GLN A 485 -20.73 5.20 0.16
C GLN A 485 -19.69 4.52 -0.72
N VAL A 486 -19.38 5.08 -1.90
CA VAL A 486 -18.45 4.47 -2.86
C VAL A 486 -17.07 4.31 -2.24
N GLY A 487 -16.55 5.36 -1.63
CA GLY A 487 -15.24 5.32 -0.97
C GLY A 487 -15.18 4.34 0.19
N GLN A 488 -16.22 4.27 1.01
CA GLN A 488 -16.29 3.31 2.11
C GLN A 488 -16.36 1.87 1.59
N LEU A 489 -17.22 1.58 0.61
CA LEU A 489 -17.37 0.24 0.02
C LEU A 489 -16.08 -0.28 -0.60
N THR A 490 -15.30 0.57 -1.22
CA THR A 490 -14.04 0.17 -1.85
C THR A 490 -12.91 -0.14 -0.87
N ASN A 491 -13.09 0.17 0.41
CA ASN A 491 -12.10 -0.09 1.45
C ASN A 491 -12.40 -1.34 2.28
N ILE A 492 -13.68 -1.67 2.49
CA ILE A 492 -14.08 -2.68 3.48
C ILE A 492 -13.75 -4.12 3.13
N ILE A 493 -13.53 -4.46 1.87
CA ILE A 493 -13.33 -5.86 1.47
C ILE A 493 -11.88 -6.34 1.63
N TYR A 494 -10.96 -5.44 1.87
CA TYR A 494 -9.53 -5.78 2.02
C TYR A 494 -9.20 -6.18 3.46
N ASN A 495 -8.18 -7.02 3.60
CA ASN A 495 -7.56 -7.38 4.88
C ASN A 495 -6.28 -6.57 5.16
N ARG A 496 -6.08 -5.51 4.45
CA ARG A 496 -5.00 -4.53 4.61
C ARG A 496 -5.58 -3.14 4.84
N ASP A 497 -4.72 -2.14 4.91
CA ASP A 497 -5.14 -0.74 4.91
C ASP A 497 -6.18 -0.48 3.82
N GLY A 498 -7.25 0.18 4.21
CA GLY A 498 -8.37 0.50 3.34
C GLY A 498 -7.97 1.55 2.29
N MET A 499 -7.35 1.11 1.19
CA MET A 499 -6.77 1.99 0.21
C MET A 499 -7.11 1.51 -1.20
N CYS A 500 -8.15 2.10 -1.78
CA CYS A 500 -8.46 1.92 -3.19
C CYS A 500 -8.06 3.16 -3.99
N HIS A 501 -6.85 3.18 -4.49
CA HIS A 501 -6.33 4.29 -5.30
C HIS A 501 -7.14 4.55 -6.57
N THR A 502 -7.83 3.56 -7.09
CA THR A 502 -8.65 3.72 -8.29
C THR A 502 -9.70 4.82 -8.14
N ILE A 503 -10.41 4.85 -7.02
CA ILE A 503 -11.40 5.90 -6.74
C ILE A 503 -10.71 7.24 -6.50
N VAL A 504 -9.67 7.24 -5.68
CA VAL A 504 -8.86 8.43 -5.41
C VAL A 504 -8.29 9.04 -6.70
N ASN A 505 -7.87 8.22 -7.64
CA ASN A 505 -7.37 8.68 -8.92
C ASN A 505 -8.44 9.35 -9.80
N ILE A 506 -9.69 9.05 -9.56
CA ILE A 506 -10.83 9.69 -10.23
C ILE A 506 -11.18 11.00 -9.52
N THR A 507 -11.51 10.95 -8.26
CA THR A 507 -11.95 12.11 -7.48
C THR A 507 -10.82 13.10 -7.21
N GLY A 508 -9.59 12.61 -7.06
CA GLY A 508 -8.36 13.40 -6.91
C GLY A 508 -7.67 13.78 -8.23
N SER A 509 -8.33 13.64 -9.37
CA SER A 509 -7.70 13.92 -10.69
C SER A 509 -7.32 15.39 -10.93
N GLY A 510 -7.88 16.31 -10.16
CA GLY A 510 -7.73 17.76 -10.40
C GLY A 510 -8.63 18.31 -11.50
N LEU A 511 -9.36 17.47 -12.22
CA LEU A 511 -10.38 17.93 -13.18
C LEU A 511 -11.54 18.61 -12.44
N PRO A 512 -12.17 19.62 -13.03
CA PRO A 512 -13.42 20.18 -12.53
C PRO A 512 -14.48 19.10 -12.34
N TYR A 513 -15.24 19.18 -11.25
CA TYR A 513 -16.27 18.19 -10.91
C TYR A 513 -17.24 17.90 -12.08
N ALA A 514 -17.66 18.93 -12.82
CA ALA A 514 -18.57 18.76 -13.96
C ALA A 514 -17.97 17.84 -15.05
N ILE A 515 -16.66 17.92 -15.30
CA ILE A 515 -15.96 17.07 -16.26
C ILE A 515 -15.82 15.66 -15.69
N GLN A 516 -15.39 15.55 -14.42
CA GLN A 516 -15.31 14.25 -13.74
C GLN A 516 -16.66 13.53 -13.80
N LYS A 517 -17.73 14.24 -13.40
CA LYS A 517 -19.10 13.72 -13.39
C LYS A 517 -19.51 13.19 -14.76
N THR A 518 -19.33 14.00 -15.81
CA THR A 518 -19.71 13.59 -17.18
C THR A 518 -19.02 12.30 -17.59
N ILE A 519 -17.72 12.17 -17.34
CA ILE A 519 -16.95 10.98 -17.76
C ILE A 519 -17.34 9.77 -16.92
N VAL A 520 -17.49 9.94 -15.60
CA VAL A 520 -17.78 8.85 -14.68
C VAL A 520 -19.22 8.36 -14.85
N GLU A 521 -20.18 9.26 -15.09
CA GLU A 521 -21.57 8.89 -15.36
C GLU A 521 -21.74 8.21 -16.73
N ASP A 522 -20.96 8.59 -17.75
CA ASP A 522 -20.92 7.85 -19.02
C ASP A 522 -20.47 6.38 -18.81
N LEU A 523 -19.59 6.13 -17.85
CA LEU A 523 -19.06 4.79 -17.58
C LEU A 523 -19.96 3.96 -16.65
N PHE A 524 -20.53 4.56 -15.61
CA PHE A 524 -21.20 3.83 -14.53
C PHE A 524 -22.68 4.17 -14.35
N GLY A 525 -23.16 5.21 -15.01
CA GLY A 525 -24.53 5.65 -14.99
C GLY A 525 -24.74 6.90 -14.12
N GLU A 526 -25.87 7.58 -14.37
CA GLU A 526 -26.24 8.82 -13.71
C GLU A 526 -26.28 8.67 -12.17
N GLY A 527 -25.80 9.68 -11.46
CA GLY A 527 -25.79 9.74 -10.01
C GLY A 527 -24.75 8.85 -9.32
N CYS A 528 -23.74 8.37 -10.05
CA CYS A 528 -22.67 7.56 -9.45
C CYS A 528 -21.63 8.38 -8.68
N LEU A 529 -21.54 9.68 -8.91
CA LEU A 529 -20.57 10.60 -8.29
C LEU A 529 -21.28 11.78 -7.64
N ASP A 530 -21.14 11.89 -6.32
CA ASP A 530 -21.63 13.05 -5.59
C ASP A 530 -20.73 14.26 -5.79
N ALA A 531 -21.29 15.46 -5.74
CA ALA A 531 -20.50 16.67 -5.65
C ALA A 531 -19.73 16.69 -4.32
N PRO A 532 -18.56 17.36 -4.26
CA PRO A 532 -17.81 17.48 -3.03
C PRO A 532 -18.67 18.02 -1.88
N LYS A 533 -18.65 17.33 -0.74
CA LYS A 533 -19.46 17.60 0.47
C LYS A 533 -20.96 17.32 0.36
N ASP A 534 -21.45 16.96 -0.81
CA ASP A 534 -22.84 16.55 -0.96
C ASP A 534 -23.00 15.07 -0.64
N TYR A 535 -24.22 14.71 -0.29
CA TYR A 535 -24.60 13.33 -0.02
C TYR A 535 -25.93 13.02 -0.72
N THR A 536 -25.91 11.96 -1.49
CA THR A 536 -27.12 11.39 -2.05
C THR A 536 -27.26 9.93 -1.63
N PRO A 537 -28.50 9.40 -1.50
CA PRO A 537 -28.69 8.00 -1.14
C PRO A 537 -28.04 7.02 -2.13
N MET A 538 -27.73 5.82 -1.63
CA MET A 538 -27.17 4.74 -2.44
C MET A 538 -28.07 4.37 -3.61
N ASN A 539 -27.47 4.15 -4.76
CA ASN A 539 -28.12 3.73 -6.00
C ASN A 539 -27.27 2.73 -6.78
N GLU A 540 -27.84 2.14 -7.85
CA GLU A 540 -27.18 1.13 -8.68
C GLU A 540 -25.91 1.65 -9.38
N SER A 541 -25.90 2.92 -9.77
CA SER A 541 -24.74 3.52 -10.44
C SER A 541 -23.55 3.66 -9.48
N LYS A 542 -23.80 4.03 -8.23
CA LYS A 542 -22.80 4.02 -7.16
C LYS A 542 -22.26 2.60 -6.89
N ALA A 543 -23.14 1.59 -6.90
CA ALA A 543 -22.73 0.21 -6.68
C ALA A 543 -21.81 -0.29 -7.83
N ARG A 544 -22.13 0.02 -9.09
CA ARG A 544 -21.28 -0.27 -10.23
C ARG A 544 -19.93 0.46 -10.16
N PHE A 545 -19.95 1.72 -9.74
CA PHE A 545 -18.72 2.49 -9.59
C PHE A 545 -17.82 1.93 -8.48
N ALA A 546 -18.40 1.53 -7.34
CA ALA A 546 -17.65 0.86 -6.27
C ALA A 546 -17.07 -0.49 -6.76
N LYS A 547 -17.86 -1.30 -7.47
CA LYS A 547 -17.36 -2.54 -8.09
C LYS A 547 -16.16 -2.27 -9.01
N PHE A 548 -16.26 -1.30 -9.89
CA PHE A 548 -15.16 -0.92 -10.77
C PHE A 548 -13.89 -0.57 -9.99
N GLY A 549 -14.01 0.19 -8.92
CA GLY A 549 -12.88 0.53 -8.05
C GLY A 549 -12.13 -0.70 -7.55
N ILE A 550 -12.87 -1.69 -7.04
CA ILE A 550 -12.30 -2.96 -6.58
C ILE A 550 -11.69 -3.77 -7.73
N MET A 551 -12.41 -3.88 -8.84
CA MET A 551 -11.96 -4.63 -10.01
C MET A 551 -10.61 -4.12 -10.53
N ARG A 552 -10.49 -2.80 -10.70
CA ARG A 552 -9.22 -2.20 -11.18
C ARG A 552 -8.11 -2.30 -10.13
N GLN A 553 -8.41 -2.12 -8.85
CA GLN A 553 -7.41 -2.31 -7.80
C GLN A 553 -6.83 -3.74 -7.83
N VAL A 554 -7.68 -4.77 -7.87
CA VAL A 554 -7.23 -6.17 -7.88
C VAL A 554 -6.55 -6.54 -9.22
N LEU A 555 -6.99 -5.96 -10.34
CA LEU A 555 -6.28 -6.09 -11.61
C LEU A 555 -4.85 -5.57 -11.49
N HIS A 556 -4.67 -4.35 -11.01
CA HIS A 556 -3.33 -3.76 -10.92
C HIS A 556 -2.44 -4.49 -9.93
N ASP A 557 -2.99 -4.95 -8.82
CA ASP A 557 -2.30 -5.76 -7.83
C ASP A 557 -1.88 -7.14 -8.38
N SER A 558 -2.63 -7.67 -9.37
CA SER A 558 -2.34 -8.96 -10.03
C SER A 558 -1.49 -8.80 -11.29
N PHE A 559 -1.69 -7.74 -12.04
CA PHE A 559 -0.95 -7.40 -13.25
C PHE A 559 0.31 -6.57 -12.97
N THR A 560 0.53 -6.22 -11.70
CA THR A 560 1.71 -5.51 -11.15
C THR A 560 1.90 -4.08 -11.65
N LEU A 561 0.79 -3.37 -11.84
CA LEU A 561 0.76 -1.95 -12.20
C LEU A 561 0.70 -1.04 -10.96
N CYS A 562 1.13 0.19 -11.12
CA CYS A 562 1.04 1.18 -10.05
C CYS A 562 -0.33 1.88 -10.04
N ASN A 563 -1.09 1.69 -8.99
CA ASN A 563 -2.44 2.25 -8.81
C ASN A 563 -2.48 3.79 -8.70
N TRP A 564 -1.35 4.45 -8.53
CA TRP A 564 -1.25 5.90 -8.60
C TRP A 564 -1.37 6.45 -10.01
N VAL A 565 -1.17 5.62 -11.03
CA VAL A 565 -1.20 6.00 -12.44
C VAL A 565 -2.33 5.30 -13.17
N TRP A 566 -2.54 4.03 -12.89
CA TRP A 566 -3.59 3.19 -13.46
C TRP A 566 -4.84 3.19 -12.56
N PRO A 567 -6.05 3.04 -13.09
CA PRO A 567 -6.38 2.93 -14.53
C PRO A 567 -6.30 4.29 -15.24
N MET A 568 -6.22 4.26 -16.56
CA MET A 568 -6.27 5.44 -17.41
C MET A 568 -7.70 5.90 -17.64
N THR A 569 -8.43 6.22 -16.57
CA THR A 569 -9.83 6.68 -16.64
C THR A 569 -9.93 8.08 -17.24
N PHE A 570 -8.96 8.92 -16.94
CA PHE A 570 -8.85 10.28 -17.46
C PHE A 570 -7.55 10.48 -18.22
N SER A 571 -7.55 11.51 -19.06
CA SER A 571 -6.37 12.05 -19.73
C SER A 571 -6.31 13.56 -19.50
N PRO A 572 -5.14 14.19 -19.37
CA PRO A 572 -5.02 15.64 -19.31
C PRO A 572 -5.28 16.31 -20.67
N ARG A 573 -5.58 15.54 -21.71
CA ARG A 573 -5.74 16.01 -23.07
C ARG A 573 -7.14 16.56 -23.31
N LYS A 574 -7.24 17.89 -23.54
CA LYS A 574 -8.50 18.57 -23.89
C LYS A 574 -9.10 18.07 -25.19
N GLU A 575 -8.27 17.76 -26.19
CA GLU A 575 -8.68 17.20 -27.48
C GLU A 575 -9.32 15.81 -27.38
N ARG A 576 -9.12 15.11 -26.26
CA ARG A 576 -9.82 13.85 -25.93
C ARG A 576 -11.08 14.06 -25.09
N GLY A 577 -11.47 15.32 -24.82
CA GLY A 577 -12.50 15.62 -23.85
C GLY A 577 -12.16 15.13 -22.44
N TYR A 578 -10.86 15.02 -22.13
CA TYR A 578 -10.29 14.48 -20.89
C TYR A 578 -10.60 13.00 -20.62
N LYS A 579 -11.16 12.26 -21.60
CA LYS A 579 -11.42 10.81 -21.48
C LYS A 579 -10.11 10.04 -21.66
N GLY A 580 -9.90 9.09 -20.77
CA GLY A 580 -8.83 8.11 -20.87
C GLY A 580 -9.16 6.96 -21.82
N ASP A 581 -8.56 5.81 -21.55
CA ASP A 581 -8.79 4.58 -22.30
C ASP A 581 -8.59 3.38 -21.37
N LEU A 582 -9.66 2.71 -21.00
CA LEU A 582 -9.63 1.56 -20.10
C LEU A 582 -9.27 0.25 -20.80
N SER A 583 -9.32 0.22 -22.14
CA SER A 583 -8.99 -0.97 -22.92
C SER A 583 -7.50 -1.28 -22.97
N VAL A 584 -6.63 -0.31 -22.63
CA VAL A 584 -5.17 -0.47 -22.73
C VAL A 584 -4.62 -1.59 -21.85
N GLU A 585 -5.27 -1.91 -20.73
CA GLU A 585 -4.85 -2.99 -19.85
C GLU A 585 -4.99 -4.35 -20.54
N ALA A 586 -6.13 -4.61 -21.17
CA ALA A 586 -6.36 -5.81 -21.96
C ALA A 586 -5.46 -5.86 -23.22
N GLN A 587 -5.20 -4.71 -23.83
CA GLN A 587 -4.28 -4.61 -24.97
C GLN A 587 -2.84 -4.97 -24.58
N TYR A 588 -2.35 -4.51 -23.40
CA TYR A 588 -1.06 -4.93 -22.89
C TYR A 588 -1.03 -6.43 -22.59
N MET A 589 -2.08 -6.96 -21.95
CA MET A 589 -2.18 -8.38 -21.68
C MET A 589 -2.07 -9.21 -22.97
N SER A 590 -2.80 -8.80 -24.02
CA SER A 590 -2.75 -9.44 -25.34
C SER A 590 -1.35 -9.37 -25.97
N ALA A 591 -0.76 -8.18 -26.03
CA ALA A 591 0.54 -7.96 -26.65
C ALA A 591 1.68 -8.72 -25.92
N ILE A 592 1.60 -8.83 -24.61
CA ILE A 592 2.62 -9.49 -23.78
C ILE A 592 2.49 -11.01 -23.88
N THR A 593 1.27 -11.53 -23.75
CA THR A 593 1.05 -13.00 -23.68
C THR A 593 0.92 -13.68 -25.03
N GLY A 594 0.53 -12.94 -26.07
CA GLY A 594 0.24 -13.46 -27.41
C GLY A 594 -1.13 -14.13 -27.52
N GLN A 595 -1.94 -14.09 -26.46
CA GLN A 595 -3.36 -14.44 -26.51
C GLN A 595 -4.16 -13.15 -26.62
N GLU A 596 -5.16 -13.09 -27.47
CA GLU A 596 -6.06 -11.95 -27.48
C GLU A 596 -6.97 -12.01 -26.26
N TRP A 597 -6.98 -10.92 -25.50
CA TRP A 597 -7.81 -10.71 -24.32
C TRP A 597 -8.79 -9.57 -24.57
N SER A 598 -10.05 -9.82 -24.42
CA SER A 598 -11.05 -8.77 -24.28
C SER A 598 -11.02 -8.18 -22.86
N GLU A 599 -11.61 -7.01 -22.70
CA GLU A 599 -11.80 -6.41 -21.36
C GLU A 599 -12.65 -7.35 -20.47
N GLU A 600 -13.66 -7.99 -21.04
CA GLU A 600 -14.55 -8.91 -20.34
C GLU A 600 -13.83 -10.18 -19.85
N GLU A 601 -12.95 -10.76 -20.66
CA GLU A 601 -12.13 -11.91 -20.26
C GLU A 601 -11.15 -11.57 -19.15
N LEU A 602 -10.54 -10.37 -19.24
CA LEU A 602 -9.64 -9.89 -18.21
C LEU A 602 -10.40 -9.62 -16.91
N ASP A 603 -11.55 -8.98 -17.00
CA ASP A 603 -12.43 -8.71 -15.85
C ASP A 603 -12.93 -10.01 -15.20
N HIS A 604 -13.25 -11.04 -16.00
CA HIS A 604 -13.62 -12.37 -15.48
C HIS A 604 -12.47 -13.01 -14.67
N ALA A 605 -11.24 -12.91 -15.14
CA ALA A 605 -10.07 -13.41 -14.41
C ALA A 605 -9.83 -12.63 -13.11
N VAL A 606 -10.04 -11.31 -13.12
CA VAL A 606 -9.95 -10.45 -11.92
C VAL A 606 -11.04 -10.80 -10.90
N GLU A 607 -12.27 -10.98 -11.36
CA GLU A 607 -13.39 -11.33 -10.48
C GLU A 607 -13.17 -12.70 -9.81
N ARG A 608 -12.57 -13.67 -10.52
CA ARG A 608 -12.09 -14.93 -9.90
C ARG A 608 -11.15 -14.67 -8.72
N CYS A 609 -10.20 -13.73 -8.85
CA CYS A 609 -9.29 -13.37 -7.76
C CYS A 609 -10.02 -12.73 -6.58
N ILE A 610 -11.05 -11.91 -6.85
CA ILE A 610 -11.87 -11.27 -5.81
C ILE A 610 -12.70 -12.32 -5.07
N GLN A 611 -13.34 -13.24 -5.79
CA GLN A 611 -14.14 -14.31 -5.18
C GLN A 611 -13.29 -15.22 -4.29
N LEU A 612 -12.08 -15.57 -4.74
CA LEU A 612 -11.11 -16.32 -3.95
C LEU A 612 -10.73 -15.57 -2.67
N HIS A 613 -10.37 -14.29 -2.78
CA HIS A 613 -10.01 -13.46 -1.62
C HIS A 613 -11.15 -13.37 -0.61
N ARG A 614 -12.39 -13.19 -1.10
CA ARG A 614 -13.59 -13.14 -0.25
C ARG A 614 -13.82 -14.47 0.48
N ALA A 615 -13.69 -15.59 -0.22
CA ALA A 615 -13.81 -16.92 0.37
C ALA A 615 -12.76 -17.16 1.47
N MET A 616 -11.49 -16.78 1.21
CA MET A 616 -10.43 -16.88 2.21
C MET A 616 -10.72 -16.03 3.46
N THR A 617 -11.31 -14.85 3.27
CA THR A 617 -11.71 -13.97 4.37
C THR A 617 -12.83 -14.60 5.20
N VAL A 618 -13.83 -15.19 4.54
CA VAL A 618 -14.93 -15.95 5.21
C VAL A 618 -14.35 -17.10 6.04
N MET A 619 -13.42 -17.87 5.48
CA MET A 619 -12.75 -18.98 6.18
C MET A 619 -11.97 -18.47 7.41
N SER A 620 -11.22 -17.38 7.27
CA SER A 620 -10.45 -16.81 8.38
C SER A 620 -11.37 -16.27 9.49
N ALA A 621 -12.49 -15.64 9.12
CA ALA A 621 -13.46 -15.10 10.06
C ALA A 621 -14.32 -16.21 10.73
N GLY A 622 -14.40 -17.40 10.13
CA GLY A 622 -15.18 -18.53 10.63
C GLY A 622 -16.71 -18.27 10.65
N THR A 623 -17.19 -17.36 9.82
CA THR A 623 -18.60 -16.99 9.74
C THR A 623 -18.96 -16.50 8.35
N THR A 624 -20.21 -16.74 7.92
CA THR A 624 -20.79 -16.16 6.71
C THR A 624 -21.23 -14.72 6.89
N ASP A 625 -21.47 -14.27 8.12
CA ASP A 625 -21.95 -12.92 8.41
C ASP A 625 -20.81 -11.89 8.29
N MET A 626 -20.42 -11.62 7.05
CA MET A 626 -19.41 -10.60 6.74
C MET A 626 -19.93 -9.19 7.03
N ARG A 627 -21.23 -8.98 6.86
CA ARG A 627 -21.90 -7.68 7.08
C ARG A 627 -21.62 -7.11 8.46
N ASN A 628 -21.69 -7.93 9.50
CA ASN A 628 -21.55 -7.49 10.90
C ASN A 628 -20.16 -7.79 11.48
N ASN A 629 -19.36 -8.63 10.84
CA ASN A 629 -18.07 -9.05 11.39
C ASN A 629 -16.85 -8.47 10.64
N HIS A 630 -16.95 -8.29 9.33
CA HIS A 630 -15.84 -7.84 8.50
C HIS A 630 -16.12 -6.50 7.81
N ASP A 631 -17.28 -6.34 7.16
CA ASP A 631 -17.63 -5.18 6.34
C ASP A 631 -18.20 -4.03 7.17
N VAL A 632 -17.51 -3.73 8.27
CA VAL A 632 -17.90 -2.69 9.22
C VAL A 632 -17.05 -1.45 9.02
N ILE A 633 -17.69 -0.30 9.17
CA ILE A 633 -17.02 1.00 9.22
C ILE A 633 -17.22 1.62 10.59
N SER A 634 -16.35 2.58 10.92
CA SER A 634 -16.39 3.25 12.20
C SER A 634 -17.73 3.95 12.45
N ASN A 635 -18.26 3.83 13.66
CA ASN A 635 -19.41 4.61 14.13
C ASN A 635 -19.20 6.12 13.96
N PHE A 636 -17.96 6.58 13.99
CA PHE A 636 -17.62 7.97 13.73
C PHE A 636 -18.21 8.50 12.41
N ILE A 637 -18.19 7.70 11.35
CA ILE A 637 -18.71 8.09 10.02
C ILE A 637 -20.21 8.39 10.06
N PHE A 638 -20.96 7.77 10.98
CA PHE A 638 -22.40 8.01 11.19
C PHE A 638 -22.69 9.12 12.20
N ASP A 639 -21.80 9.34 13.16
CA ASP A 639 -22.05 10.18 14.33
C ASP A 639 -21.24 11.48 14.33
N MET A 640 -20.31 11.67 13.39
CA MET A 640 -19.46 12.87 13.34
C MET A 640 -20.25 14.16 13.16
N ASP A 641 -19.69 15.22 13.70
CA ASP A 641 -20.10 16.58 13.37
C ASP A 641 -19.35 17.02 12.08
N PRO A 642 -20.04 17.22 10.96
CA PRO A 642 -19.39 17.59 9.70
C PRO A 642 -18.57 18.88 9.78
N ASP A 643 -18.92 19.79 10.68
CA ASP A 643 -18.20 21.06 10.86
C ASP A 643 -16.93 20.88 11.72
N LYS A 644 -16.83 19.82 12.48
CA LYS A 644 -15.72 19.54 13.41
C LYS A 644 -14.90 18.33 13.03
N GLN A 645 -15.10 17.79 11.84
CA GLN A 645 -14.34 16.62 11.44
C GLN A 645 -12.83 16.87 11.51
N PRO A 646 -12.07 15.96 12.15
CA PRO A 646 -10.67 16.24 12.48
C PRO A 646 -9.70 15.94 11.35
N PHE A 647 -10.14 15.46 10.18
CA PHE A 647 -9.21 14.92 9.21
C PHE A 647 -9.47 15.35 7.78
N THR A 648 -10.14 14.66 6.94
CA THR A 648 -10.25 15.07 5.55
C THR A 648 -11.43 16.03 5.36
N PRO A 649 -11.19 17.30 5.01
CA PRO A 649 -12.28 18.22 4.71
C PRO A 649 -13.15 17.66 3.58
N GLY A 650 -14.47 17.57 3.77
CA GLY A 650 -15.42 17.03 2.82
C GLY A 650 -15.82 15.58 3.05
N THR A 651 -15.25 14.91 4.04
CA THR A 651 -15.85 13.67 4.52
C THR A 651 -17.30 13.94 4.89
N VAL A 652 -18.22 13.16 4.34
CA VAL A 652 -19.63 13.32 4.60
C VAL A 652 -20.10 12.28 5.63
N LYS A 653 -21.02 12.72 6.48
CA LYS A 653 -21.70 11.84 7.41
C LYS A 653 -22.63 10.91 6.65
N LEU A 654 -22.51 9.60 6.87
CA LEU A 654 -23.40 8.61 6.27
C LEU A 654 -24.62 8.36 7.16
N GLU A 655 -25.71 7.97 6.52
CA GLU A 655 -26.91 7.50 7.18
C GLU A 655 -26.86 5.97 7.37
N ARG A 656 -27.15 5.47 8.56
CA ARG A 656 -27.02 4.03 8.90
C ARG A 656 -27.88 3.13 8.03
N GLU A 657 -29.13 3.52 7.77
CA GLU A 657 -30.05 2.75 6.91
C GLU A 657 -29.57 2.71 5.46
N ASP A 658 -29.08 3.85 4.95
CA ASP A 658 -28.54 3.92 3.59
C ASP A 658 -27.23 3.09 3.45
N TRP A 659 -26.41 3.07 4.50
CA TRP A 659 -25.22 2.20 4.53
C TRP A 659 -25.60 0.71 4.45
N GLN A 660 -26.63 0.26 5.16
CA GLN A 660 -27.09 -1.12 5.05
C GLN A 660 -27.63 -1.45 3.65
N LYS A 661 -28.30 -0.50 3.01
CA LYS A 661 -28.71 -0.59 1.60
C LYS A 661 -27.50 -0.65 0.69
N ALA A 662 -26.47 0.18 0.95
CA ALA A 662 -25.24 0.21 0.18
C ALA A 662 -24.52 -1.14 0.19
N LEU A 663 -24.37 -1.77 1.35
CA LEU A 663 -23.82 -3.12 1.48
C LEU A 663 -24.62 -4.14 0.65
N THR A 664 -25.93 -4.13 0.76
CA THR A 664 -26.81 -5.05 0.01
C THR A 664 -26.60 -4.92 -1.51
N MET A 665 -26.66 -3.69 -2.01
CA MET A 665 -26.48 -3.41 -3.45
C MET A 665 -25.07 -3.77 -3.92
N PHE A 666 -24.06 -3.52 -3.09
CA PHE A 666 -22.67 -3.87 -3.38
C PHE A 666 -22.45 -5.39 -3.43
N TYR A 667 -23.01 -6.15 -2.49
CA TYR A 667 -22.93 -7.61 -2.51
C TYR A 667 -23.58 -8.20 -3.76
N GLN A 668 -24.72 -7.66 -4.17
CA GLN A 668 -25.41 -8.06 -5.42
C GLN A 668 -24.53 -7.85 -6.65
N GLN A 669 -23.67 -6.81 -6.70
CA GLN A 669 -22.74 -6.58 -7.80
C GLN A 669 -21.71 -7.70 -7.98
N PHE A 670 -21.35 -8.39 -6.89
CA PHE A 670 -20.41 -9.51 -6.88
C PHE A 670 -21.09 -10.89 -6.84
N GLY A 671 -22.43 -10.96 -6.84
CA GLY A 671 -23.17 -12.21 -6.69
C GLY A 671 -23.00 -12.86 -5.31
N TRP A 672 -22.65 -12.07 -4.30
CA TRP A 672 -22.64 -12.53 -2.91
C TRP A 672 -24.03 -12.52 -2.32
N ASP A 673 -24.23 -13.32 -1.28
CA ASP A 673 -25.50 -13.32 -0.55
C ASP A 673 -25.80 -11.89 -0.01
N PRO A 674 -26.95 -11.30 -0.37
CA PRO A 674 -27.23 -9.92 -0.03
C PRO A 674 -27.46 -9.68 1.46
N THR A 675 -27.70 -10.72 2.24
CA THR A 675 -27.92 -10.64 3.69
C THR A 675 -26.58 -10.71 4.44
N THR A 676 -25.74 -11.67 4.07
CA THR A 676 -24.52 -11.98 4.81
C THR A 676 -23.27 -11.35 4.21
N GLY A 677 -23.23 -11.16 2.89
CA GLY A 677 -22.05 -10.74 2.14
C GLY A 677 -21.06 -11.86 1.85
N ALA A 678 -21.38 -13.11 2.16
CA ALA A 678 -20.56 -14.26 1.80
C ALA A 678 -20.76 -14.69 0.33
N PRO A 679 -19.76 -15.26 -0.34
CA PRO A 679 -19.90 -15.74 -1.71
C PRO A 679 -20.85 -16.96 -1.74
N THR A 680 -21.69 -17.02 -2.78
CA THR A 680 -22.57 -18.18 -3.00
C THR A 680 -21.85 -19.27 -3.77
N ARG A 681 -22.31 -20.53 -3.68
CA ARG A 681 -21.81 -21.65 -4.50
C ARG A 681 -21.92 -21.31 -5.99
N GLU A 682 -23.07 -20.81 -6.43
CA GLU A 682 -23.32 -20.44 -7.82
C GLU A 682 -22.26 -19.44 -8.34
N THR A 683 -21.97 -18.43 -7.54
CA THR A 683 -20.96 -17.42 -7.90
C THR A 683 -19.56 -18.01 -7.94
N LEU A 684 -19.17 -18.82 -6.98
CA LEU A 684 -17.85 -19.45 -6.96
C LEU A 684 -17.67 -20.37 -8.17
N GLU A 685 -18.66 -21.21 -8.49
CA GLU A 685 -18.60 -22.11 -9.65
C GLU A 685 -18.58 -21.36 -10.99
N LYS A 686 -19.28 -20.22 -11.10
CA LYS A 686 -19.23 -19.32 -12.26
C LYS A 686 -17.81 -18.84 -12.56
N PHE A 687 -16.98 -18.67 -11.53
CA PHE A 687 -15.59 -18.20 -11.64
C PHE A 687 -14.54 -19.31 -11.52
N ASP A 688 -14.90 -20.57 -11.81
CA ASP A 688 -14.02 -21.75 -11.77
C ASP A 688 -13.39 -22.01 -10.38
N LEU A 689 -14.15 -21.77 -9.33
CA LEU A 689 -13.76 -21.97 -7.92
C LEU A 689 -14.66 -23.03 -7.24
N LYS A 690 -15.00 -24.10 -7.96
CA LYS A 690 -15.81 -25.18 -7.40
C LYS A 690 -15.14 -25.84 -6.19
N ASP A 691 -13.83 -26.02 -6.24
CA ASP A 691 -13.04 -26.55 -5.12
C ASP A 691 -13.18 -25.68 -3.86
N VAL A 692 -13.14 -24.36 -4.04
CA VAL A 692 -13.34 -23.38 -2.94
C VAL A 692 -14.77 -23.45 -2.39
N ALA A 693 -15.76 -23.64 -3.26
CA ALA A 693 -17.16 -23.82 -2.83
C ALA A 693 -17.34 -25.10 -2.02
N ASP A 694 -16.72 -26.20 -2.46
CA ASP A 694 -16.78 -27.50 -1.77
C ASP A 694 -16.12 -27.40 -0.37
N ASP A 695 -14.99 -26.69 -0.24
CA ASP A 695 -14.32 -26.47 1.04
C ASP A 695 -15.15 -25.58 1.99
N LEU A 696 -15.77 -24.50 1.49
CA LEU A 696 -16.67 -23.66 2.30
C LEU A 696 -17.90 -24.45 2.77
N GLU A 697 -18.48 -25.31 1.92
CA GLU A 697 -19.59 -26.17 2.31
C GLU A 697 -19.19 -27.15 3.40
N ALA A 698 -18.01 -27.77 3.26
CA ALA A 698 -17.48 -28.69 4.28
C ALA A 698 -17.25 -28.03 5.65
N LEU A 699 -16.95 -26.73 5.63
CA LEU A 699 -16.78 -25.89 6.82
C LEU A 699 -18.11 -25.29 7.33
N ASN A 700 -19.25 -25.51 6.66
CA ASN A 700 -20.54 -24.86 6.91
C ASN A 700 -20.44 -23.30 6.79
N LEU A 701 -19.68 -22.82 5.84
CA LEU A 701 -19.42 -21.40 5.57
C LEU A 701 -19.98 -20.92 4.21
N LEU A 702 -20.92 -21.66 3.62
CA LEU A 702 -21.76 -21.17 2.53
C LEU A 702 -23.07 -20.59 3.09
N PRO A 703 -23.59 -19.45 2.54
CA PRO A 703 -24.84 -18.86 2.96
C PRO A 703 -26.05 -19.69 2.55
#